data_1c6e6de30bb0ecddcabadfbe3e0fe581
#
_entry.id   1c6e6de30bb0ecddcabadfbe3e0fe581
#
_cell.length_a   1.000
_cell.length_b   1.000
_cell.length_c   1.000
_cell.angle_alpha   90.00
_cell.angle_beta   90.00
_cell.angle_gamma   90.00
#
_symmetry.space_group_name_H-M   'P 1'
#
loop_
_entity.id
_entity.type
_entity.pdbx_description
1 polymer ?
#
loop_
_entity_poly.entity_id
_entity_poly.type
_entity_poly.pdbx_seq_one_letter_code
_entity_poly.pdbx_strand_id
1 'polypeptide(L)'
;MTTDSARLRLSLVGLVAAALFAAMFARLWYLQVLQSPSFKAQAVSDTVRVVYDPAPRGLILDRQGKVLVGNQVVEEVTLAHRTLPSSSVIPHLAAVLGMNPADIHSRLGDARFSLYQPVPVQVGTTPDQVIYLREHQDQFPGVNVHLTTQRTYPFGSLAAQVLGYVSQISKTQVAARKNQGHRAGDLVGQDGIEQAYEPFLRGTPGERSLEVDVKGRVVRTLSVRPPVPGDNVQLSLDSGLQATTEASLKNTLLTTQGTHDPVTHQSLNAPAGSSVVLDPNNGSVLAMASYPTYDPKIWVGGISSGEYKALSAPAGYYPLDNRAILGEYAPGSTFKLATATAAVQRGLITPNTYIADPGFYTINNGNCAGTGCRPHNSFSGGLGGISLQEAITASDDVFFYTLGGRFWQQRATYGQTPIQDTAMAYGLATTTGIDLPGSATGAIASPANRRALYKAHPKDYLTGSWYEGDNVNMAIGQGETAVTPLQLGMAYSTFANGGTRYQPEIGARILTPAGKVVSVVAPKMTGQVALAPDLRQTLLAGFDGVTKASNGTATHSFARFDQTNFKVAGKTGTADVSGGKPPTSLFVAFAPAEAPRYVVDSVLEQAGFGADAAAPVARGVLQYLKDHPVGPLQAPPPQR
;
A
#
# COMPACT_ATOMS: atom_id res chain seq x y z
N MET A 1 56.84 -84.86 13.06
CA MET A 1 56.90 -83.38 12.94
C MET A 1 55.57 -82.78 12.41
N THR A 2 54.40 -83.23 12.87
CA THR A 2 53.12 -82.75 12.34
C THR A 2 52.14 -82.19 13.39
N THR A 3 52.45 -82.28 14.68
CA THR A 3 51.58 -81.79 15.78
C THR A 3 51.80 -80.31 16.17
N ASP A 4 52.99 -79.75 15.96
CA ASP A 4 53.29 -78.33 16.34
C ASP A 4 52.70 -77.30 15.39
N SER A 5 52.62 -77.64 14.09
CA SER A 5 52.02 -76.72 13.08
C SER A 5 50.50 -76.60 13.24
N ALA A 6 49.81 -77.66 13.69
CA ALA A 6 48.37 -77.66 13.94
C ALA A 6 48.04 -76.84 15.20
N ARG A 7 48.83 -76.92 16.27
CA ARG A 7 48.71 -76.15 17.49
C ARG A 7 48.95 -74.64 17.22
N LEU A 8 49.98 -74.33 16.41
CA LEU A 8 50.28 -72.94 16.04
C LEU A 8 49.15 -72.34 15.23
N ARG A 9 48.56 -73.08 14.29
CA ARG A 9 47.40 -72.61 13.50
C ARG A 9 46.16 -72.44 14.37
N LEU A 10 45.87 -73.34 15.29
CA LEU A 10 44.76 -73.16 16.25
C LEU A 10 44.95 -72.02 17.18
N SER A 11 46.19 -71.73 17.69
CA SER A 11 46.50 -70.56 18.51
C SER A 11 46.35 -69.27 17.75
N LEU A 12 46.74 -69.27 16.46
CA LEU A 12 46.59 -68.08 15.59
C LEU A 12 45.13 -67.77 15.31
N VAL A 13 44.30 -68.80 15.02
CA VAL A 13 42.86 -68.63 14.88
C VAL A 13 42.20 -68.21 16.17
N GLY A 14 42.63 -68.72 17.32
CA GLY A 14 42.14 -68.29 18.63
C GLY A 14 42.49 -66.86 18.94
N LEU A 15 43.71 -66.40 18.57
CA LEU A 15 44.14 -65.01 18.75
C LEU A 15 43.37 -64.06 17.86
N VAL A 16 43.12 -64.42 16.62
CA VAL A 16 42.28 -63.63 15.70
C VAL A 16 40.83 -63.54 16.21
N ALA A 17 40.28 -64.69 16.67
CA ALA A 17 38.92 -64.67 17.26
C ALA A 17 38.86 -63.80 18.52
N ALA A 18 39.86 -63.88 19.43
CA ALA A 18 39.92 -63.05 20.62
C ALA A 18 40.08 -61.54 20.30
N ALA A 19 40.87 -61.23 19.27
CA ALA A 19 41.02 -59.82 18.80
C ALA A 19 39.70 -59.30 18.20
N LEU A 20 38.98 -60.11 17.46
CA LEU A 20 37.65 -59.72 16.93
C LEU A 20 36.64 -59.53 18.07
N PHE A 21 36.60 -60.39 19.07
CA PHE A 21 35.73 -60.23 20.23
C PHE A 21 36.12 -58.99 21.04
N ALA A 22 37.41 -58.73 21.24
CA ALA A 22 37.89 -57.52 21.91
C ALA A 22 37.52 -56.24 21.15
N ALA A 23 37.64 -56.25 19.82
CA ALA A 23 37.21 -55.13 18.97
C ALA A 23 35.68 -54.92 19.03
N MET A 24 34.89 -55.98 19.00
CA MET A 24 33.44 -55.92 19.16
C MET A 24 33.03 -55.40 20.53
N PHE A 25 33.71 -55.87 21.60
CA PHE A 25 33.45 -55.41 22.96
C PHE A 25 33.85 -53.95 23.14
N ALA A 26 34.98 -53.52 22.62
CA ALA A 26 35.41 -52.13 22.63
C ALA A 26 34.41 -51.24 21.85
N ARG A 27 33.92 -51.72 20.70
CA ARG A 27 32.91 -51.00 19.92
C ARG A 27 31.57 -50.90 20.66
N LEU A 28 31.14 -52.00 21.29
CA LEU A 28 29.90 -52.03 22.07
C LEU A 28 29.98 -51.12 23.29
N TRP A 29 31.12 -51.16 24.00
CA TRP A 29 31.41 -50.25 25.13
C TRP A 29 31.39 -48.79 24.68
N TYR A 30 32.05 -48.48 23.56
CA TYR A 30 32.06 -47.13 22.96
C TYR A 30 30.65 -46.62 22.68
N LEU A 31 29.81 -47.46 22.04
CA LEU A 31 28.43 -47.09 21.70
C LEU A 31 27.54 -46.98 22.95
N GLN A 32 27.68 -47.88 23.92
CA GLN A 32 26.82 -47.91 25.11
C GLN A 32 27.23 -46.95 26.21
N VAL A 33 28.52 -46.59 26.32
CA VAL A 33 29.01 -45.72 27.41
C VAL A 33 29.33 -44.34 26.89
N LEU A 34 30.13 -44.17 25.85
CA LEU A 34 30.58 -42.88 25.37
C LEU A 34 29.57 -42.16 24.49
N GLN A 35 28.88 -42.93 23.64
CA GLN A 35 27.82 -42.34 22.75
C GLN A 35 26.42 -42.45 23.30
N SER A 36 26.19 -43.15 24.41
CA SER A 36 24.86 -43.32 25.02
C SER A 36 24.12 -41.99 25.26
N PRO A 37 24.75 -40.93 25.75
CA PRO A 37 24.06 -39.64 25.92
C PRO A 37 23.59 -39.03 24.61
N SER A 38 24.41 -39.14 23.53
CA SER A 38 24.05 -38.62 22.21
C SER A 38 22.92 -39.40 21.58
N PHE A 39 22.95 -40.74 21.66
CA PHE A 39 21.88 -41.61 21.18
C PHE A 39 20.59 -41.45 21.98
N LYS A 40 20.67 -41.24 23.30
CA LYS A 40 19.50 -40.93 24.12
C LYS A 40 18.93 -39.56 23.75
N ALA A 41 19.75 -38.53 23.55
CA ALA A 41 19.32 -37.21 23.11
C ALA A 41 18.64 -37.29 21.73
N GLN A 42 19.23 -38.08 20.80
CA GLN A 42 18.66 -38.29 19.48
C GLN A 42 17.34 -39.08 19.52
N ALA A 43 17.24 -40.11 20.34
CA ALA A 43 16.00 -40.86 20.55
C ALA A 43 14.91 -39.97 21.16
N VAL A 44 15.23 -39.09 22.10
CA VAL A 44 14.29 -38.13 22.65
C VAL A 44 13.89 -37.13 21.56
N SER A 45 14.82 -36.61 20.77
CA SER A 45 14.50 -35.70 19.66
C SER A 45 13.63 -36.35 18.59
N ASP A 46 13.79 -37.66 18.37
CA ASP A 46 13.00 -38.42 17.41
C ASP A 46 11.57 -38.74 17.92
N THR A 47 11.37 -38.74 19.23
CA THR A 47 10.06 -39.01 19.85
C THR A 47 9.30 -37.75 20.24
N VAL A 48 9.95 -36.58 20.30
CA VAL A 48 9.31 -35.31 20.63
C VAL A 48 9.05 -34.48 19.38
N ARG A 49 7.81 -34.02 19.21
CA ARG A 49 7.41 -33.10 18.13
C ARG A 49 6.83 -31.84 18.74
N VAL A 50 7.31 -30.70 18.24
CA VAL A 50 6.75 -29.39 18.61
C VAL A 50 5.72 -28.99 17.56
N VAL A 51 4.50 -28.73 18.04
CA VAL A 51 3.39 -28.21 17.24
C VAL A 51 3.14 -26.79 17.69
N TYR A 52 2.90 -25.90 16.72
CA TYR A 52 2.65 -24.49 16.99
C TYR A 52 1.18 -24.17 16.79
N ASP A 53 0.60 -23.50 17.80
CA ASP A 53 -0.77 -23.03 17.75
C ASP A 53 -0.76 -21.55 17.34
N PRO A 54 -1.45 -21.14 16.26
CA PRO A 54 -1.48 -19.76 15.82
C PRO A 54 -2.00 -18.83 16.91
N ALA A 55 -1.38 -17.66 17.07
CA ALA A 55 -1.92 -16.64 17.96
C ALA A 55 -3.07 -15.88 17.28
N PRO A 56 -4.08 -15.45 18.03
CA PRO A 56 -5.04 -14.46 17.53
C PRO A 56 -4.31 -13.19 17.10
N ARG A 57 -4.56 -12.73 15.88
CA ARG A 57 -3.95 -11.47 15.40
C ARG A 57 -4.54 -10.27 16.13
N GLY A 58 -3.74 -9.23 16.33
CA GLY A 58 -4.20 -7.94 16.82
C GLY A 58 -5.28 -7.32 15.93
N LEU A 59 -6.10 -6.46 16.49
CA LEU A 59 -7.14 -5.74 15.76
C LEU A 59 -6.56 -4.53 15.03
N ILE A 60 -7.19 -4.13 13.93
CA ILE A 60 -6.94 -2.85 13.29
C ILE A 60 -8.14 -1.95 13.55
N LEU A 61 -7.90 -0.81 14.19
CA LEU A 61 -8.90 0.12 14.66
C LEU A 61 -8.80 1.44 13.91
N ASP A 62 -9.92 2.12 13.68
CA ASP A 62 -9.90 3.50 13.21
C ASP A 62 -9.49 4.47 14.34
N ARG A 63 -9.44 5.77 14.04
CA ARG A 63 -9.05 6.80 15.01
C ARG A 63 -9.99 6.91 16.21
N GLN A 64 -11.22 6.43 16.10
CA GLN A 64 -12.22 6.44 17.16
C GLN A 64 -12.24 5.13 17.96
N GLY A 65 -11.38 4.16 17.61
CA GLY A 65 -11.33 2.85 18.24
C GLY A 65 -12.32 1.84 17.66
N LYS A 66 -12.98 2.16 16.54
CA LYS A 66 -13.89 1.24 15.86
C LYS A 66 -13.09 0.16 15.12
N VAL A 67 -13.50 -1.10 15.26
CA VAL A 67 -12.81 -2.24 14.65
C VAL A 67 -13.02 -2.25 13.14
N LEU A 68 -11.96 -2.00 12.37
CA LEU A 68 -11.95 -2.10 10.90
C LEU A 68 -11.62 -3.53 10.44
N VAL A 69 -10.65 -4.16 11.12
CA VAL A 69 -10.29 -5.56 10.88
C VAL A 69 -10.21 -6.28 12.22
N GLY A 70 -10.98 -7.34 12.33
CA GLY A 70 -11.13 -8.11 13.57
C GLY A 70 -10.83 -9.59 13.37
N ASN A 71 -11.24 -10.37 14.37
CA ASN A 71 -11.21 -11.82 14.34
C ASN A 71 -12.56 -12.35 14.77
N GLN A 72 -12.97 -13.48 14.20
CA GLN A 72 -14.09 -14.29 14.69
C GLN A 72 -13.59 -15.70 15.00
N VAL A 73 -14.18 -16.31 16.02
CA VAL A 73 -13.95 -17.71 16.32
C VAL A 73 -14.83 -18.55 15.41
N VAL A 74 -14.22 -19.49 14.69
CA VAL A 74 -14.92 -20.38 13.76
C VAL A 74 -14.46 -21.81 13.98
N GLU A 75 -15.31 -22.75 13.59
CA GLU A 75 -14.92 -24.17 13.53
C GLU A 75 -14.06 -24.44 12.30
N GLU A 76 -12.96 -25.13 12.50
CA GLU A 76 -12.03 -25.58 11.46
C GLU A 76 -11.98 -27.09 11.42
N VAL A 77 -12.14 -27.65 10.23
CA VAL A 77 -11.96 -29.08 9.97
C VAL A 77 -10.54 -29.31 9.48
N THR A 78 -9.82 -30.17 10.18
CA THR A 78 -8.45 -30.56 9.83
C THR A 78 -8.38 -32.07 9.58
N LEU A 79 -7.42 -32.50 8.74
CA LEU A 79 -7.17 -33.89 8.41
C LEU A 79 -5.70 -34.24 8.70
N ALA A 80 -5.47 -35.31 9.46
CA ALA A 80 -4.13 -35.74 9.81
C ALA A 80 -3.44 -36.45 8.63
N HIS A 81 -2.20 -36.07 8.31
CA HIS A 81 -1.42 -36.60 7.19
C HIS A 81 -1.17 -38.14 7.28
N ARG A 82 -0.92 -38.65 8.48
CA ARG A 82 -0.42 -40.01 8.69
C ARG A 82 -1.47 -41.05 9.08
N THR A 83 -2.66 -40.63 9.36
CA THR A 83 -3.77 -41.49 9.77
C THR A 83 -4.80 -41.67 8.67
N LEU A 84 -4.38 -41.67 7.41
CA LEU A 84 -5.28 -41.92 6.28
C LEU A 84 -5.54 -43.45 6.18
N PRO A 85 -6.61 -43.98 6.77
CA PRO A 85 -6.79 -45.40 6.89
C PRO A 85 -7.54 -46.02 5.73
N SER A 86 -8.27 -45.28 4.96
CA SER A 86 -8.99 -45.87 3.82
C SER A 86 -9.16 -44.89 2.68
N SER A 87 -9.20 -45.39 1.47
CA SER A 87 -9.49 -44.65 0.24
C SER A 87 -10.87 -43.96 0.26
N SER A 88 -11.72 -44.24 1.25
CA SER A 88 -13.07 -43.73 1.38
C SER A 88 -13.22 -42.45 2.24
N VAL A 89 -12.27 -42.16 3.13
CA VAL A 89 -12.40 -41.00 4.06
C VAL A 89 -12.45 -39.67 3.30
N ILE A 90 -11.57 -39.48 2.33
CA ILE A 90 -11.51 -38.21 1.59
C ILE A 90 -12.76 -37.96 0.75
N PRO A 91 -13.25 -38.94 -0.07
CA PRO A 91 -14.52 -38.74 -0.78
C PRO A 91 -15.72 -38.47 0.15
N HIS A 92 -15.78 -39.16 1.29
CA HIS A 92 -16.85 -38.99 2.26
C HIS A 92 -16.79 -37.62 2.94
N LEU A 93 -15.58 -37.18 3.37
CA LEU A 93 -15.35 -35.85 3.93
C LEU A 93 -15.68 -34.76 2.91
N ALA A 94 -15.27 -34.94 1.66
CA ALA A 94 -15.56 -34.00 0.58
C ALA A 94 -17.07 -33.82 0.36
N ALA A 95 -17.82 -34.92 0.42
CA ALA A 95 -19.28 -34.92 0.29
C ALA A 95 -19.95 -34.12 1.45
N VAL A 96 -19.50 -34.36 2.68
CA VAL A 96 -20.02 -33.64 3.87
C VAL A 96 -19.70 -32.14 3.81
N LEU A 97 -18.49 -31.79 3.39
CA LEU A 97 -18.03 -30.41 3.34
C LEU A 97 -18.49 -29.68 2.06
N GLY A 98 -19.06 -30.38 1.08
CA GLY A 98 -19.42 -29.79 -0.23
C GLY A 98 -18.21 -29.40 -1.08
N MET A 99 -17.09 -30.11 -0.93
CA MET A 99 -15.81 -29.85 -1.61
C MET A 99 -15.51 -30.88 -2.68
N ASN A 100 -14.60 -30.54 -3.62
CA ASN A 100 -14.06 -31.53 -4.54
C ASN A 100 -12.99 -32.37 -3.80
N PRO A 101 -13.02 -33.71 -3.88
CA PRO A 101 -11.99 -34.56 -3.30
C PRO A 101 -10.57 -34.25 -3.76
N ALA A 102 -10.41 -33.75 -4.99
CA ALA A 102 -9.11 -33.34 -5.54
C ALA A 102 -8.51 -32.15 -4.78
N ASP A 103 -9.33 -31.25 -4.26
CA ASP A 103 -8.88 -30.11 -3.48
C ASP A 103 -8.30 -30.55 -2.13
N ILE A 104 -8.94 -31.54 -1.49
CA ILE A 104 -8.44 -32.13 -0.24
C ILE A 104 -7.11 -32.84 -0.48
N HIS A 105 -7.01 -33.59 -1.57
CA HIS A 105 -5.74 -34.24 -1.95
C HIS A 105 -4.63 -33.24 -2.23
N SER A 106 -4.95 -32.15 -2.92
CA SER A 106 -3.98 -31.06 -3.19
C SER A 106 -3.47 -30.43 -1.90
N ARG A 107 -4.36 -30.15 -0.93
CA ARG A 107 -3.97 -29.60 0.39
C ARG A 107 -3.10 -30.59 1.18
N LEU A 108 -3.42 -31.87 1.18
CA LEU A 108 -2.59 -32.91 1.82
C LEU A 108 -1.22 -33.07 1.16
N GLY A 109 -1.13 -32.89 -0.17
CA GLY A 109 0.14 -32.93 -0.91
C GLY A 109 0.98 -31.67 -0.79
N ASP A 110 0.47 -30.63 -0.13
CA ASP A 110 1.14 -29.35 -0.02
C ASP A 110 2.32 -29.42 0.95
N ALA A 111 3.54 -29.29 0.42
CA ALA A 111 4.79 -29.34 1.19
C ALA A 111 4.94 -28.20 2.23
N ARG A 112 4.02 -27.24 2.26
CA ARG A 112 3.97 -26.18 3.28
C ARG A 112 3.50 -26.71 4.63
N PHE A 113 2.71 -27.78 4.66
CA PHE A 113 2.24 -28.40 5.90
C PHE A 113 3.20 -29.48 6.37
N SER A 114 3.49 -29.49 7.66
CA SER A 114 4.28 -30.54 8.30
C SER A 114 3.50 -31.86 8.29
N LEU A 115 4.20 -32.98 8.02
CA LEU A 115 3.60 -34.31 8.09
C LEU A 115 3.07 -34.69 9.49
N TYR A 116 3.43 -33.95 10.52
CA TYR A 116 3.05 -34.16 11.92
C TYR A 116 1.92 -33.23 12.40
N GLN A 117 1.55 -32.24 11.56
CA GLN A 117 0.41 -31.35 11.84
C GLN A 117 -0.80 -31.75 11.01
N PRO A 118 -2.02 -31.70 11.59
CA PRO A 118 -3.21 -31.82 10.79
C PRO A 118 -3.28 -30.68 9.76
N VAL A 119 -3.71 -31.01 8.54
CA VAL A 119 -3.86 -30.04 7.46
C VAL A 119 -5.23 -29.42 7.53
N PRO A 120 -5.37 -28.08 7.51
CA PRO A 120 -6.64 -27.40 7.39
C PRO A 120 -7.35 -27.78 6.07
N VAL A 121 -8.54 -28.37 6.20
CA VAL A 121 -9.37 -28.73 5.05
C VAL A 121 -10.40 -27.65 4.78
N GLN A 122 -11.11 -27.22 5.82
CA GLN A 122 -12.10 -26.15 5.72
C GLN A 122 -12.13 -25.31 6.99
N VAL A 123 -12.15 -23.99 6.82
CA VAL A 123 -12.31 -23.01 7.89
C VAL A 123 -13.70 -22.38 7.76
N GLY A 124 -14.38 -22.13 8.86
CA GLY A 124 -15.74 -21.61 8.85
C GLY A 124 -16.79 -22.68 8.49
N THR A 125 -16.59 -23.88 8.99
CA THR A 125 -17.51 -25.01 8.80
C THR A 125 -18.87 -24.72 9.45
N THR A 126 -19.96 -25.08 8.79
CA THR A 126 -21.31 -24.85 9.29
C THR A 126 -21.63 -25.71 10.51
N PRO A 127 -22.53 -25.26 11.40
CA PRO A 127 -22.91 -26.06 12.58
C PRO A 127 -23.38 -27.47 12.24
N ASP A 128 -24.18 -27.63 11.17
CA ASP A 128 -24.69 -28.95 10.75
C ASP A 128 -23.56 -29.88 10.30
N GLN A 129 -22.58 -29.38 9.56
CA GLN A 129 -21.40 -30.15 9.16
C GLN A 129 -20.56 -30.55 10.39
N VAL A 130 -20.38 -29.65 11.34
CA VAL A 130 -19.65 -29.91 12.59
C VAL A 130 -20.34 -31.00 13.42
N ILE A 131 -21.66 -30.88 13.61
CA ILE A 131 -22.45 -31.87 14.35
C ILE A 131 -22.32 -33.24 13.67
N TYR A 132 -22.52 -33.30 12.35
CA TYR A 132 -22.40 -34.54 11.60
C TYR A 132 -21.03 -35.20 11.75
N LEU A 133 -19.95 -34.43 11.61
CA LEU A 133 -18.58 -34.95 11.75
C LEU A 133 -18.26 -35.45 13.17
N ARG A 134 -18.82 -34.79 14.21
CA ARG A 134 -18.64 -35.20 15.61
C ARG A 134 -19.45 -36.45 15.96
N GLU A 135 -20.66 -36.56 15.45
CA GLU A 135 -21.53 -37.73 15.68
C GLU A 135 -21.05 -38.99 14.96
N HIS A 136 -20.38 -38.82 13.80
CA HIS A 136 -19.90 -39.94 12.97
C HIS A 136 -18.38 -40.03 12.96
N GLN A 137 -17.71 -39.65 14.05
CA GLN A 137 -16.25 -39.59 14.12
C GLN A 137 -15.55 -40.92 13.81
N ASP A 138 -16.22 -42.04 14.05
CA ASP A 138 -15.78 -43.38 13.69
C ASP A 138 -15.62 -43.58 12.17
N GLN A 139 -16.41 -42.89 11.35
CA GLN A 139 -16.36 -42.92 9.89
C GLN A 139 -15.29 -41.95 9.32
N PHE A 140 -14.81 -41.02 10.15
CA PHE A 140 -13.84 -39.98 9.76
C PHE A 140 -12.52 -40.09 10.55
N PRO A 141 -11.81 -41.24 10.52
CA PRO A 141 -10.55 -41.34 11.24
C PRO A 141 -9.51 -40.34 10.72
N GLY A 142 -8.89 -39.60 11.64
CA GLY A 142 -7.90 -38.58 11.32
C GLY A 142 -8.52 -37.18 11.03
N VAL A 143 -9.83 -37.08 10.96
CA VAL A 143 -10.51 -35.76 10.89
C VAL A 143 -10.71 -35.23 12.29
N ASN A 144 -10.38 -33.96 12.49
CA ASN A 144 -10.63 -33.23 13.74
C ASN A 144 -11.34 -31.92 13.45
N VAL A 145 -12.21 -31.53 14.38
CA VAL A 145 -12.91 -30.24 14.38
C VAL A 145 -12.53 -29.50 15.63
N HIS A 146 -11.97 -28.29 15.45
CA HIS A 146 -11.56 -27.43 16.56
C HIS A 146 -11.86 -25.97 16.27
N LEU A 147 -11.85 -25.15 17.30
CA LEU A 147 -12.04 -23.71 17.16
C LEU A 147 -10.71 -23.05 16.72
N THR A 148 -10.80 -22.18 15.73
CA THR A 148 -9.68 -21.34 15.28
C THR A 148 -10.16 -19.89 15.15
N THR A 149 -9.22 -18.97 14.95
CA THR A 149 -9.55 -17.56 14.68
C THR A 149 -9.43 -17.26 13.19
N GLN A 150 -10.47 -16.66 12.62
CA GLN A 150 -10.51 -16.23 11.23
C GLN A 150 -10.57 -14.71 11.16
N ARG A 151 -9.82 -14.11 10.24
CA ARG A 151 -9.81 -12.67 10.03
C ARG A 151 -11.14 -12.18 9.48
N THR A 152 -11.63 -11.04 9.96
CA THR A 152 -12.90 -10.45 9.53
C THR A 152 -12.74 -9.00 9.10
N TYR A 153 -13.54 -8.62 8.11
CA TYR A 153 -13.61 -7.28 7.55
C TYR A 153 -15.08 -6.79 7.63
N PRO A 154 -15.52 -6.24 8.78
CA PRO A 154 -16.92 -5.92 9.02
C PRO A 154 -17.53 -4.95 8.02
N PHE A 155 -16.69 -4.08 7.42
CA PHE A 155 -17.11 -3.04 6.49
C PHE A 155 -16.85 -3.39 5.01
N GLY A 156 -16.59 -4.66 4.68
CA GLY A 156 -16.37 -5.13 3.32
C GLY A 156 -15.18 -4.41 2.66
N SER A 157 -15.41 -3.74 1.54
CA SER A 157 -14.36 -3.08 0.74
C SER A 157 -13.82 -1.77 1.32
N LEU A 158 -14.34 -1.29 2.46
CA LEU A 158 -13.87 -0.03 3.06
C LEU A 158 -12.37 -0.07 3.34
N ALA A 159 -11.64 0.90 2.79
CA ALA A 159 -10.19 1.04 2.92
C ALA A 159 -9.39 -0.23 2.52
N ALA A 160 -9.90 -1.05 1.60
CA ALA A 160 -9.33 -2.36 1.28
C ALA A 160 -7.85 -2.32 0.95
N GLN A 161 -7.42 -1.38 0.09
CA GLN A 161 -6.02 -1.22 -0.31
C GLN A 161 -5.13 -0.67 0.82
N VAL A 162 -5.72 0.03 1.79
CA VAL A 162 -5.01 0.53 2.98
C VAL A 162 -4.87 -0.56 4.03
N LEU A 163 -5.96 -1.25 4.35
CA LEU A 163 -5.97 -2.31 5.36
C LEU A 163 -5.14 -3.51 4.92
N GLY A 164 -5.21 -3.84 3.63
CA GLY A 164 -4.56 -5.02 3.08
C GLY A 164 -5.26 -6.31 3.47
N TYR A 165 -4.55 -7.42 3.37
CA TYR A 165 -5.07 -8.75 3.63
C TYR A 165 -4.00 -9.70 4.16
N VAL A 166 -4.44 -10.81 4.72
CA VAL A 166 -3.58 -11.91 5.15
C VAL A 166 -3.72 -13.13 4.24
N SER A 167 -2.62 -13.78 3.95
CA SER A 167 -2.62 -15.09 3.29
C SER A 167 -1.44 -15.94 3.75
N GLN A 168 -1.40 -17.21 3.30
CA GLN A 168 -0.30 -18.09 3.63
C GLN A 168 1.04 -17.56 3.11
N ILE A 169 2.05 -17.65 3.97
CA ILE A 169 3.43 -17.26 3.63
C ILE A 169 3.97 -18.11 2.47
N SER A 170 4.59 -17.48 1.48
CA SER A 170 5.25 -18.17 0.36
C SER A 170 6.62 -18.73 0.77
N LYS A 171 7.14 -19.70 0.00
CA LYS A 171 8.49 -20.27 0.23
C LYS A 171 9.58 -19.19 0.22
N THR A 172 9.48 -18.21 -0.67
CA THR A 172 10.42 -17.09 -0.78
C THR A 172 10.35 -16.18 0.45
N GLN A 173 9.15 -15.91 0.94
CA GLN A 173 8.95 -15.12 2.16
C GLN A 173 9.44 -15.86 3.42
N VAL A 174 9.26 -17.18 3.52
CA VAL A 174 9.82 -17.98 4.63
C VAL A 174 11.34 -17.85 4.66
N ALA A 175 12.00 -17.97 3.50
CA ALA A 175 13.45 -17.84 3.39
C ALA A 175 13.92 -16.42 3.81
N ALA A 176 13.23 -15.38 3.33
CA ALA A 176 13.55 -13.98 3.65
C ALA A 176 13.30 -13.62 5.12
N ARG A 177 12.29 -14.25 5.77
CA ARG A 177 11.86 -13.96 7.15
C ARG A 177 12.29 -15.02 8.16
N LYS A 178 13.26 -15.90 7.83
CA LYS A 178 13.70 -17.03 8.66
C LYS A 178 14.08 -16.58 10.08
N ASN A 179 14.76 -15.45 10.22
CA ASN A 179 15.21 -14.90 11.52
C ASN A 179 14.07 -14.21 12.32
N GLN A 180 12.87 -14.06 11.72
CA GLN A 180 11.71 -13.47 12.38
C GLN A 180 10.74 -14.53 12.93
N GLY A 181 11.14 -15.81 12.92
CA GLY A 181 10.35 -16.92 13.46
C GLY A 181 9.14 -17.30 12.64
N HIS A 182 9.07 -16.92 11.36
CA HIS A 182 8.03 -17.38 10.43
C HIS A 182 8.28 -18.81 9.96
N ARG A 183 7.20 -19.55 9.76
CA ARG A 183 7.20 -20.95 9.36
C ARG A 183 6.31 -21.17 8.14
N ALA A 184 6.57 -22.25 7.44
CA ALA A 184 5.66 -22.69 6.38
C ALA A 184 4.25 -22.93 6.95
N GLY A 185 3.23 -22.44 6.26
CA GLY A 185 1.83 -22.52 6.71
C GLY A 185 1.33 -21.33 7.54
N ASP A 186 2.22 -20.46 8.06
CA ASP A 186 1.82 -19.26 8.78
C ASP A 186 0.97 -18.35 7.89
N LEU A 187 -0.02 -17.69 8.47
CA LEU A 187 -0.73 -16.58 7.86
C LEU A 187 0.02 -15.29 8.17
N VAL A 188 0.34 -14.52 7.13
CA VAL A 188 1.08 -13.26 7.24
C VAL A 188 0.39 -12.15 6.47
N GLY A 189 0.57 -10.91 6.90
CA GLY A 189 0.16 -9.75 6.13
C GLY A 189 0.90 -9.69 4.80
N GLN A 190 0.14 -9.53 3.71
CA GLN A 190 0.68 -9.53 2.34
C GLN A 190 0.72 -8.13 1.74
N ASP A 191 -0.12 -7.21 2.25
CA ASP A 191 -0.22 -5.84 1.77
C ASP A 191 -0.77 -4.92 2.86
N GLY A 192 -0.74 -3.62 2.63
CA GLY A 192 -1.33 -2.60 3.48
C GLY A 192 -0.81 -2.62 4.93
N ILE A 193 -1.68 -2.23 5.84
CA ILE A 193 -1.42 -2.21 7.29
C ILE A 193 -1.14 -3.61 7.83
N GLU A 194 -1.82 -4.64 7.29
CA GLU A 194 -1.56 -6.03 7.68
C GLU A 194 -0.09 -6.42 7.47
N GLN A 195 0.53 -5.96 6.38
CA GLN A 195 1.95 -6.22 6.10
C GLN A 195 2.87 -5.29 6.87
N ALA A 196 2.58 -3.98 6.87
CA ALA A 196 3.45 -2.98 7.48
C ALA A 196 3.59 -3.18 9.00
N TYR A 197 2.49 -3.58 9.64
CA TYR A 197 2.43 -3.78 11.09
C TYR A 197 2.43 -5.26 11.51
N GLU A 198 2.84 -6.17 10.59
CA GLU A 198 2.98 -7.61 10.88
C GLU A 198 3.68 -7.93 12.20
N PRO A 199 4.81 -7.27 12.57
CA PRO A 199 5.51 -7.58 13.83
C PRO A 199 4.66 -7.37 15.08
N PHE A 200 3.71 -6.45 15.05
CA PHE A 200 2.80 -6.16 16.17
C PHE A 200 1.53 -7.03 16.08
N LEU A 201 0.95 -7.11 14.88
CA LEU A 201 -0.33 -7.79 14.67
C LEU A 201 -0.25 -9.31 14.83
N ARG A 202 0.89 -9.95 14.51
CA ARG A 202 1.03 -11.41 14.45
C ARG A 202 0.83 -12.10 15.80
N GLY A 203 1.27 -11.50 16.90
CA GLY A 203 1.37 -12.15 18.20
C GLY A 203 2.47 -13.21 18.27
N THR A 204 2.47 -13.99 19.35
CA THR A 204 3.43 -15.08 19.56
C THR A 204 2.70 -16.42 19.55
N PRO A 205 3.01 -17.33 18.61
CA PRO A 205 2.39 -18.65 18.57
C PRO A 205 2.60 -19.43 19.86
N GLY A 206 1.59 -20.19 20.26
CA GLY A 206 1.71 -21.19 21.31
C GLY A 206 2.57 -22.36 20.85
N GLU A 207 3.05 -23.15 21.81
CA GLU A 207 3.85 -24.34 21.55
C GLU A 207 3.32 -25.52 22.35
N ARG A 208 3.09 -26.65 21.68
CA ARG A 208 2.80 -27.93 22.32
C ARG A 208 3.89 -28.93 21.97
N SER A 209 4.57 -29.44 23.00
CA SER A 209 5.52 -30.54 22.84
C SER A 209 4.77 -31.85 23.01
N LEU A 210 4.76 -32.67 21.96
CA LEU A 210 4.05 -33.93 21.89
C LEU A 210 5.05 -35.08 21.85
N GLU A 211 4.82 -36.11 22.66
CA GLU A 211 5.51 -37.40 22.52
C GLU A 211 4.78 -38.23 21.48
N VAL A 212 5.53 -38.74 20.48
CA VAL A 212 5.00 -39.55 19.40
C VAL A 212 5.65 -40.92 19.39
N ASP A 213 4.88 -41.94 19.01
CA ASP A 213 5.41 -43.30 18.82
C ASP A 213 6.17 -43.43 17.48
N VAL A 214 6.75 -44.57 17.22
CA VAL A 214 7.50 -44.90 15.99
C VAL A 214 6.64 -44.79 14.71
N LYS A 215 5.32 -44.81 14.85
CA LYS A 215 4.36 -44.58 13.76
C LYS A 215 3.93 -43.14 13.64
N GLY A 216 4.46 -42.23 14.50
CA GLY A 216 4.12 -40.80 14.53
C GLY A 216 2.76 -40.48 15.18
N ARG A 217 2.15 -41.41 15.94
CA ARG A 217 0.91 -41.19 16.68
C ARG A 217 1.23 -40.51 17.99
N VAL A 218 0.44 -39.51 18.36
CA VAL A 218 0.58 -38.78 19.65
C VAL A 218 0.30 -39.75 20.81
N VAL A 219 1.27 -39.92 21.69
CA VAL A 219 1.18 -40.73 22.91
C VAL A 219 0.67 -39.86 24.06
N ARG A 220 1.29 -38.68 24.26
CA ARG A 220 0.88 -37.70 25.27
C ARG A 220 1.45 -36.30 24.98
N THR A 221 0.85 -35.30 25.57
CA THR A 221 1.37 -33.92 25.59
C THR A 221 2.36 -33.77 26.74
N LEU A 222 3.57 -33.33 26.44
CA LEU A 222 4.66 -33.13 27.42
C LEU A 222 4.61 -31.73 28.03
N SER A 223 4.37 -30.71 27.20
CA SER A 223 4.24 -29.32 27.65
C SER A 223 3.32 -28.52 26.75
N VAL A 224 2.70 -27.47 27.30
CA VAL A 224 1.87 -26.51 26.58
C VAL A 224 2.27 -25.10 27.00
N ARG A 225 2.63 -24.28 26.01
CA ARG A 225 2.73 -22.83 26.16
C ARG A 225 1.61 -22.18 25.34
N PRO A 226 0.66 -21.48 25.95
CA PRO A 226 -0.45 -20.89 25.23
C PRO A 226 0.02 -19.79 24.28
N PRO A 227 -0.71 -19.50 23.18
CA PRO A 227 -0.42 -18.37 22.29
C PRO A 227 -0.67 -17.04 23.01
N VAL A 228 0.12 -16.02 22.63
CA VAL A 228 -0.05 -14.64 23.09
C VAL A 228 -0.63 -13.83 21.92
N PRO A 229 -1.83 -13.24 22.07
CA PRO A 229 -2.42 -12.41 21.02
C PRO A 229 -1.52 -11.25 20.60
N GLY A 230 -1.63 -10.86 19.32
CA GLY A 230 -0.94 -9.70 18.78
C GLY A 230 -1.48 -8.38 19.33
N ASP A 231 -0.65 -7.36 19.27
CA ASP A 231 -1.01 -5.99 19.63
C ASP A 231 -1.96 -5.39 18.59
N ASN A 232 -2.87 -4.53 19.05
CA ASN A 232 -3.79 -3.81 18.17
C ASN A 232 -3.11 -2.58 17.57
N VAL A 233 -3.46 -2.25 16.33
CA VAL A 233 -3.01 -1.05 15.64
C VAL A 233 -4.18 -0.08 15.50
N GLN A 234 -4.06 1.09 16.10
CA GLN A 234 -5.01 2.18 15.91
C GLN A 234 -4.49 3.12 14.82
N LEU A 235 -5.33 3.39 13.83
CA LEU A 235 -5.01 4.22 12.69
C LEU A 235 -5.40 5.69 12.92
N SER A 236 -4.80 6.59 12.17
CA SER A 236 -5.21 7.99 12.02
C SER A 236 -6.48 8.13 11.16
N LEU A 237 -6.82 7.11 10.39
CA LEU A 237 -7.93 7.04 9.47
C LEU A 237 -9.28 7.11 10.21
N ASP A 238 -10.18 7.99 9.73
CA ASP A 238 -11.56 8.10 10.19
C ASP A 238 -12.48 7.29 9.25
N SER A 239 -13.17 6.28 9.79
CA SER A 239 -13.98 5.37 8.96
C SER A 239 -15.18 6.04 8.29
N GLY A 240 -15.75 7.09 8.89
CA GLY A 240 -16.84 7.85 8.29
C GLY A 240 -16.35 8.72 7.13
N LEU A 241 -15.22 9.41 7.34
CA LEU A 241 -14.55 10.18 6.29
C LEU A 241 -14.09 9.28 5.14
N GLN A 242 -13.51 8.12 5.45
CA GLN A 242 -13.09 7.14 4.46
C GLN A 242 -14.26 6.70 3.58
N ALA A 243 -15.38 6.32 4.19
CA ALA A 243 -16.58 5.90 3.46
C ALA A 243 -17.12 7.01 2.55
N THR A 244 -17.12 8.26 3.04
CA THR A 244 -17.54 9.42 2.26
C THR A 244 -16.59 9.68 1.09
N THR A 245 -15.27 9.56 1.33
CA THR A 245 -14.25 9.77 0.30
C THR A 245 -14.37 8.71 -0.81
N GLU A 246 -14.52 7.44 -0.45
CA GLU A 246 -14.74 6.35 -1.42
C GLU A 246 -16.05 6.53 -2.20
N ALA A 247 -17.13 6.90 -1.52
CA ALA A 247 -18.43 7.13 -2.16
C ALA A 247 -18.37 8.33 -3.13
N SER A 248 -17.76 9.45 -2.73
CA SER A 248 -17.57 10.62 -3.58
C SER A 248 -16.75 10.29 -4.82
N LEU A 249 -15.62 9.58 -4.65
CA LEU A 249 -14.76 9.15 -5.74
C LEU A 249 -15.51 8.22 -6.71
N LYS A 250 -16.10 7.14 -6.19
CA LYS A 250 -16.84 6.16 -7.00
C LYS A 250 -18.00 6.79 -7.75
N ASN A 251 -18.84 7.57 -7.06
CA ASN A 251 -20.03 8.19 -7.68
C ASN A 251 -19.62 9.16 -8.78
N THR A 252 -18.58 9.98 -8.57
CA THR A 252 -18.10 10.90 -9.60
C THR A 252 -17.55 10.14 -10.80
N LEU A 253 -16.73 9.10 -10.61
CA LEU A 253 -16.24 8.27 -11.71
C LEU A 253 -17.39 7.68 -12.52
N LEU A 254 -18.38 7.07 -11.86
CA LEU A 254 -19.53 6.46 -12.52
C LEU A 254 -20.40 7.49 -13.26
N THR A 255 -20.59 8.69 -12.73
CA THR A 255 -21.38 9.75 -13.40
C THR A 255 -20.60 10.41 -14.54
N THR A 256 -19.28 10.39 -14.52
CA THR A 256 -18.42 10.92 -15.57
C THR A 256 -18.31 9.94 -16.76
N GLN A 257 -18.42 8.63 -16.50
CA GLN A 257 -18.34 7.62 -17.56
C GLN A 257 -19.37 7.86 -18.65
N GLY A 258 -18.92 7.84 -19.92
CA GLY A 258 -19.77 8.04 -21.10
C GLY A 258 -20.19 9.49 -21.36
N THR A 259 -19.87 10.45 -20.49
CA THR A 259 -20.05 11.86 -20.81
C THR A 259 -19.00 12.31 -21.84
N HIS A 260 -19.24 13.43 -22.50
CA HIS A 260 -18.32 13.99 -23.49
C HIS A 260 -17.56 15.16 -22.92
N ASP A 261 -16.26 15.17 -23.16
CA ASP A 261 -15.40 16.31 -22.86
C ASP A 261 -15.80 17.48 -23.79
N PRO A 262 -16.16 18.65 -23.25
CA PRO A 262 -16.65 19.77 -24.06
C PRO A 262 -15.60 20.37 -25.00
N VAL A 263 -14.31 20.13 -24.75
CA VAL A 263 -13.20 20.69 -25.52
C VAL A 263 -12.65 19.69 -26.54
N THR A 264 -12.39 18.47 -26.11
CA THR A 264 -11.85 17.42 -27.00
C THR A 264 -12.94 16.65 -27.75
N HIS A 265 -14.19 16.77 -27.35
CA HIS A 265 -15.34 16.03 -27.85
C HIS A 265 -15.21 14.51 -27.73
N GLN A 266 -14.26 14.03 -26.92
CA GLN A 266 -14.05 12.61 -26.64
C GLN A 266 -14.99 12.13 -25.54
N SER A 267 -15.42 10.87 -25.63
CA SER A 267 -16.14 10.21 -24.55
C SER A 267 -15.19 9.90 -23.39
N LEU A 268 -15.53 10.34 -22.19
CA LEU A 268 -14.76 10.11 -20.99
C LEU A 268 -14.94 8.68 -20.50
N ASN A 269 -13.84 8.00 -20.22
CA ASN A 269 -13.86 6.62 -19.74
C ASN A 269 -13.92 6.54 -18.21
N ALA A 270 -13.27 7.47 -17.51
CA ALA A 270 -13.22 7.59 -16.06
C ALA A 270 -13.14 6.24 -15.30
N PRO A 271 -12.16 5.37 -15.62
CA PRO A 271 -12.17 3.99 -15.14
C PRO A 271 -11.70 3.83 -13.70
N ALA A 272 -10.87 4.76 -13.25
CA ALA A 272 -10.13 4.61 -12.00
C ALA A 272 -9.75 5.98 -11.43
N GLY A 273 -9.39 5.98 -10.14
CA GLY A 273 -8.92 7.20 -9.47
C GLY A 273 -8.56 6.96 -8.01
N SER A 274 -8.12 8.04 -7.37
CA SER A 274 -7.83 8.06 -5.93
C SER A 274 -8.19 9.41 -5.32
N SER A 275 -8.41 9.41 -4.00
CA SER A 275 -8.54 10.64 -3.21
C SER A 275 -7.90 10.44 -1.83
N VAL A 276 -7.11 11.41 -1.41
CA VAL A 276 -6.36 11.38 -0.14
C VAL A 276 -6.74 12.58 0.71
N VAL A 277 -6.93 12.36 2.00
CA VAL A 277 -7.18 13.43 2.98
C VAL A 277 -6.08 13.42 4.03
N LEU A 278 -5.39 14.55 4.18
CA LEU A 278 -4.26 14.72 5.10
C LEU A 278 -4.55 15.80 6.14
N ASP A 279 -4.01 15.62 7.34
CA ASP A 279 -3.81 16.73 8.29
C ASP A 279 -2.45 17.38 7.98
N PRO A 280 -2.42 18.61 7.45
CA PRO A 280 -1.18 19.26 7.07
C PRO A 280 -0.25 19.57 8.24
N ASN A 281 -0.76 19.58 9.47
CA ASN A 281 -0.01 20.02 10.65
C ASN A 281 0.80 18.89 11.33
N ASN A 282 0.56 17.64 10.92
CA ASN A 282 1.25 16.48 11.51
C ASN A 282 1.52 15.32 10.54
N GLY A 283 0.98 15.38 9.30
CA GLY A 283 1.16 14.35 8.27
C GLY A 283 0.20 13.15 8.40
N SER A 284 -0.73 13.15 9.35
CA SER A 284 -1.70 12.06 9.49
C SER A 284 -2.56 11.91 8.24
N VAL A 285 -2.68 10.67 7.75
CA VAL A 285 -3.61 10.31 6.68
C VAL A 285 -4.98 10.03 7.31
N LEU A 286 -5.95 10.90 7.05
CA LEU A 286 -7.29 10.82 7.62
C LEU A 286 -8.24 9.95 6.79
N ALA A 287 -8.02 9.90 5.47
CA ALA A 287 -8.66 8.98 4.53
C ALA A 287 -7.76 8.77 3.30
N MET A 288 -7.83 7.58 2.71
CA MET A 288 -7.11 7.23 1.49
C MET A 288 -7.96 6.25 0.68
N ALA A 289 -8.58 6.74 -0.38
CA ALA A 289 -9.47 5.99 -1.25
C ALA A 289 -8.80 5.68 -2.59
N SER A 290 -9.04 4.47 -3.10
CA SER A 290 -8.68 4.04 -4.45
C SER A 290 -9.87 3.33 -5.10
N TYR A 291 -10.07 3.57 -6.39
CA TYR A 291 -11.10 2.90 -7.17
C TYR A 291 -10.50 2.43 -8.52
N PRO A 292 -10.86 1.23 -9.02
CA PRO A 292 -11.76 0.25 -8.38
C PRO A 292 -11.18 -0.36 -7.12
N THR A 293 -12.05 -0.95 -6.31
CA THR A 293 -11.71 -1.60 -5.03
C THR A 293 -12.16 -3.07 -5.02
N TYR A 294 -11.84 -3.78 -3.95
CA TYR A 294 -12.20 -5.19 -3.75
C TYR A 294 -12.67 -5.43 -2.30
N ASP A 295 -13.33 -6.55 -2.04
CA ASP A 295 -13.65 -6.98 -0.67
C ASP A 295 -12.52 -7.89 -0.15
N PRO A 296 -11.79 -7.51 0.91
CA PRO A 296 -10.72 -8.34 1.47
C PRO A 296 -11.18 -9.71 1.99
N LYS A 297 -12.46 -9.93 2.19
CA LYS A 297 -13.03 -11.24 2.55
C LYS A 297 -12.68 -12.34 1.54
N ILE A 298 -12.44 -11.98 0.28
CA ILE A 298 -12.06 -12.94 -0.77
C ILE A 298 -10.76 -13.72 -0.44
N TRP A 299 -9.92 -13.16 0.44
CA TRP A 299 -8.67 -13.79 0.88
C TRP A 299 -8.85 -14.76 2.04
N VAL A 300 -10.00 -14.69 2.72
CA VAL A 300 -10.27 -15.49 3.91
C VAL A 300 -10.52 -16.94 3.50
N GLY A 301 -9.71 -17.86 4.02
CA GLY A 301 -9.73 -19.28 3.62
C GLY A 301 -8.97 -19.59 2.32
N GLY A 302 -8.40 -18.59 1.67
CA GLY A 302 -7.64 -18.68 0.42
C GLY A 302 -8.41 -18.15 -0.78
N ILE A 303 -7.69 -17.58 -1.73
CA ILE A 303 -8.23 -17.04 -2.99
C ILE A 303 -8.01 -18.05 -4.12
N SER A 304 -8.95 -18.17 -5.04
CA SER A 304 -8.78 -18.94 -6.26
C SER A 304 -7.86 -18.21 -7.26
N SER A 305 -7.17 -18.98 -8.13
CA SER A 305 -6.33 -18.40 -9.19
C SER A 305 -7.13 -17.53 -10.16
N GLY A 306 -8.41 -17.82 -10.38
CA GLY A 306 -9.29 -17.04 -11.24
C GLY A 306 -9.62 -15.68 -10.64
N GLU A 307 -10.01 -15.64 -9.36
CA GLU A 307 -10.27 -14.40 -8.63
C GLU A 307 -9.02 -13.53 -8.52
N TYR A 308 -7.87 -14.12 -8.16
CA TYR A 308 -6.60 -13.39 -8.12
C TYR A 308 -6.25 -12.76 -9.47
N LYS A 309 -6.41 -13.54 -10.56
CA LYS A 309 -6.18 -13.04 -11.92
C LYS A 309 -7.12 -11.90 -12.28
N ALA A 310 -8.39 -11.96 -11.89
CA ALA A 310 -9.35 -10.87 -12.13
C ALA A 310 -8.95 -9.59 -11.38
N LEU A 311 -8.52 -9.69 -10.12
CA LEU A 311 -8.09 -8.55 -9.31
C LEU A 311 -6.76 -7.93 -9.77
N SER A 312 -5.89 -8.70 -10.42
CA SER A 312 -4.58 -8.24 -10.91
C SER A 312 -4.54 -7.96 -12.41
N ALA A 313 -5.68 -8.05 -13.12
CA ALA A 313 -5.75 -7.90 -14.56
C ALA A 313 -5.93 -6.43 -15.01
N PRO A 314 -5.31 -6.04 -16.15
CA PRO A 314 -5.54 -4.72 -16.76
C PRO A 314 -7.02 -4.45 -17.09
N ALA A 315 -7.75 -5.48 -17.49
CA ALA A 315 -9.19 -5.37 -17.82
C ALA A 315 -10.06 -4.95 -16.63
N GLY A 316 -9.61 -5.24 -15.39
CA GLY A 316 -10.26 -4.78 -14.15
C GLY A 316 -9.67 -3.48 -13.60
N TYR A 317 -8.75 -2.85 -14.31
CA TYR A 317 -8.02 -1.67 -13.83
C TYR A 317 -7.33 -1.89 -12.48
N TYR A 318 -6.80 -3.10 -12.24
CA TYR A 318 -5.98 -3.45 -11.08
C TYR A 318 -6.61 -3.05 -9.73
N PRO A 319 -7.70 -3.69 -9.28
CA PRO A 319 -8.36 -3.34 -8.01
C PRO A 319 -7.48 -3.46 -6.77
N LEU A 320 -6.41 -4.27 -6.82
CA LEU A 320 -5.46 -4.42 -5.71
C LEU A 320 -4.57 -3.19 -5.52
N ASP A 321 -4.36 -2.38 -6.56
CA ASP A 321 -3.41 -1.28 -6.50
C ASP A 321 -3.94 -0.13 -5.64
N ASN A 322 -3.15 0.28 -4.66
CA ASN A 322 -3.37 1.53 -3.94
C ASN A 322 -2.88 2.71 -4.80
N ARG A 323 -3.78 3.26 -5.61
CA ARG A 323 -3.45 4.34 -6.55
C ARG A 323 -2.94 5.61 -5.87
N ALA A 324 -3.28 5.83 -4.62
CA ALA A 324 -2.80 6.99 -3.89
C ALA A 324 -1.28 7.01 -3.71
N ILE A 325 -0.65 5.82 -3.66
CA ILE A 325 0.79 5.66 -3.43
C ILE A 325 1.53 4.99 -4.59
N LEU A 326 0.81 4.28 -5.48
CA LEU A 326 1.40 3.56 -6.63
C LEU A 326 1.14 4.26 -7.96
N GLY A 327 0.00 4.95 -8.09
CA GLY A 327 -0.35 5.65 -9.32
C GLY A 327 0.58 6.84 -9.54
N GLU A 328 1.20 6.90 -10.71
CA GLU A 328 2.08 7.99 -11.11
C GLU A 328 1.42 8.77 -12.23
N TYR A 329 1.09 10.04 -11.97
CA TYR A 329 0.35 10.90 -12.88
C TYR A 329 1.10 12.20 -13.13
N ALA A 330 1.02 12.73 -14.34
CA ALA A 330 1.45 14.09 -14.60
C ALA A 330 0.59 15.05 -13.74
N PRO A 331 1.19 15.92 -12.94
CA PRO A 331 0.44 16.78 -12.04
C PRO A 331 -0.29 17.94 -12.74
N GLY A 332 0.05 18.24 -14.00
CA GLY A 332 -0.52 19.35 -14.73
C GLY A 332 -0.41 20.66 -13.93
N SER A 333 -1.40 21.52 -14.06
CA SER A 333 -1.41 22.84 -13.42
C SER A 333 -1.32 22.84 -11.88
N THR A 334 -1.45 21.70 -11.20
CA THR A 334 -1.18 21.62 -9.76
C THR A 334 0.33 21.80 -9.45
N PHE A 335 1.20 21.53 -10.41
CA PHE A 335 2.64 21.74 -10.31
C PHE A 335 3.06 23.21 -10.26
N LYS A 336 2.17 24.14 -10.67
CA LYS A 336 2.42 25.59 -10.68
C LYS A 336 2.78 26.15 -9.30
N LEU A 337 2.41 25.49 -8.21
CA LEU A 337 2.89 25.79 -6.86
C LEU A 337 4.43 25.78 -6.80
N ALA A 338 5.05 24.72 -7.30
CA ALA A 338 6.52 24.58 -7.29
C ALA A 338 7.19 25.62 -8.20
N THR A 339 6.65 25.82 -9.40
CA THR A 339 7.18 26.79 -10.38
C THR A 339 7.11 28.24 -9.86
N ALA A 340 5.97 28.63 -9.28
CA ALA A 340 5.79 29.94 -8.68
C ALA A 340 6.75 30.17 -7.50
N THR A 341 6.85 29.18 -6.62
CA THR A 341 7.76 29.25 -5.46
C THR A 341 9.21 29.36 -5.92
N ALA A 342 9.65 28.56 -6.89
CA ALA A 342 10.99 28.65 -7.46
C ALA A 342 11.29 30.02 -8.06
N ALA A 343 10.34 30.58 -8.83
CA ALA A 343 10.52 31.86 -9.51
C ALA A 343 10.72 33.02 -8.53
N VAL A 344 9.97 33.06 -7.44
CA VAL A 344 10.12 34.09 -6.42
C VAL A 344 11.34 33.84 -5.53
N GLN A 345 11.56 32.62 -5.06
CA GLN A 345 12.70 32.28 -4.20
C GLN A 345 14.06 32.55 -4.87
N ARG A 346 14.14 32.32 -6.20
CA ARG A 346 15.36 32.57 -6.97
C ARG A 346 15.49 34.02 -7.43
N GLY A 347 14.48 34.87 -7.17
CA GLY A 347 14.49 36.28 -7.58
C GLY A 347 14.26 36.50 -9.07
N LEU A 348 13.72 35.51 -9.79
CA LEU A 348 13.34 35.63 -11.19
C LEU A 348 12.18 36.62 -11.37
N ILE A 349 11.24 36.62 -10.42
CA ILE A 349 10.14 37.53 -10.28
C ILE A 349 9.94 37.90 -8.80
N THR A 350 9.15 38.95 -8.55
CA THR A 350 8.56 39.27 -7.23
C THR A 350 7.08 38.85 -7.21
N PRO A 351 6.44 38.71 -6.06
CA PRO A 351 4.99 38.44 -5.97
C PRO A 351 4.11 39.45 -6.72
N ASN A 352 4.60 40.68 -6.89
CA ASN A 352 3.90 41.80 -7.57
C ASN A 352 4.28 41.93 -9.06
N THR A 353 5.03 41.01 -9.61
CA THR A 353 5.43 41.06 -11.03
C THR A 353 4.24 40.79 -11.94
N TYR A 354 4.03 41.63 -12.93
CA TYR A 354 3.08 41.38 -14.03
C TYR A 354 3.81 40.81 -15.25
N ILE A 355 3.19 39.84 -15.88
CA ILE A 355 3.66 39.22 -17.14
C ILE A 355 2.55 39.44 -18.17
N ALA A 356 2.94 39.75 -19.41
CA ALA A 356 2.00 39.86 -20.52
C ALA A 356 1.60 38.44 -20.98
N ASP A 357 0.29 38.20 -21.03
CA ASP A 357 -0.30 37.00 -21.64
C ASP A 357 -1.02 37.41 -22.94
N PRO A 358 -0.41 37.17 -24.11
CA PRO A 358 -1.05 37.32 -25.41
C PRO A 358 -1.89 36.12 -25.84
N GLY A 359 -2.05 35.10 -25.01
CA GLY A 359 -2.71 33.83 -25.30
C GLY A 359 -1.78 32.69 -25.71
N PHE A 360 -0.50 32.97 -25.92
CA PHE A 360 0.51 31.97 -26.30
C PHE A 360 1.92 32.39 -25.84
N TYR A 361 2.80 31.42 -25.66
CA TYR A 361 4.23 31.61 -25.49
C TYR A 361 4.97 31.19 -26.77
N THR A 362 6.00 31.92 -27.19
CA THR A 362 6.80 31.55 -28.36
C THR A 362 8.12 30.93 -27.93
N ILE A 363 8.37 29.67 -28.29
CA ILE A 363 9.64 29.00 -28.07
C ILE A 363 10.64 29.48 -29.14
N ASN A 364 11.66 30.21 -28.72
CA ASN A 364 12.65 30.80 -29.58
C ASN A 364 13.82 29.84 -29.81
N ASN A 365 13.59 28.73 -30.50
CA ASN A 365 14.70 27.91 -31.02
C ASN A 365 14.58 27.80 -32.55
N GLY A 366 15.67 28.02 -33.27
CA GLY A 366 15.68 28.07 -34.72
C GLY A 366 15.23 26.79 -35.44
N ASN A 367 14.89 25.72 -34.72
CA ASN A 367 14.45 24.44 -35.24
C ASN A 367 12.97 24.16 -34.98
N CYS A 368 12.25 25.06 -34.35
CA CYS A 368 10.85 24.92 -34.05
C CYS A 368 9.99 25.57 -35.15
N ALA A 369 9.16 24.78 -35.83
CA ALA A 369 8.23 25.25 -36.86
C ALA A 369 6.81 24.74 -36.56
N GLY A 370 5.80 25.60 -36.77
CA GLY A 370 4.39 25.23 -36.59
C GLY A 370 3.79 25.57 -35.23
N THR A 371 2.62 25.01 -34.97
CA THR A 371 1.80 25.30 -33.75
C THR A 371 2.45 24.82 -32.46
N GLY A 372 3.26 23.74 -32.51
CA GLY A 372 4.00 23.24 -31.34
C GLY A 372 5.06 24.21 -30.81
N CYS A 373 5.41 25.26 -31.57
CA CYS A 373 6.30 26.33 -31.12
C CYS A 373 5.60 27.47 -30.40
N ARG A 374 4.28 27.39 -30.32
CA ARG A 374 3.42 28.38 -29.66
C ARG A 374 2.43 27.68 -28.73
N PRO A 375 2.91 27.09 -27.61
CA PRO A 375 2.00 26.58 -26.61
C PRO A 375 1.10 27.72 -26.10
N HIS A 376 -0.17 27.40 -25.88
CA HIS A 376 -1.23 28.35 -25.54
C HIS A 376 -1.92 27.96 -24.22
N ASN A 377 -2.74 28.86 -23.69
CA ASN A 377 -3.60 28.57 -22.56
C ASN A 377 -4.57 27.42 -22.86
N SER A 378 -5.04 26.74 -21.81
CA SER A 378 -6.13 25.75 -21.91
C SER A 378 -7.50 26.38 -22.21
N PHE A 379 -7.61 27.70 -22.14
CA PHE A 379 -8.74 28.51 -22.56
C PHE A 379 -8.39 29.39 -23.78
N SER A 380 -9.41 29.93 -24.44
CA SER A 380 -9.19 30.75 -25.63
C SER A 380 -8.75 32.17 -25.30
N GLY A 381 -7.72 32.67 -26.00
CA GLY A 381 -7.22 34.03 -25.89
C GLY A 381 -6.20 34.22 -24.77
N GLY A 382 -5.84 35.48 -24.53
CA GLY A 382 -4.93 35.91 -23.48
C GLY A 382 -5.60 36.83 -22.49
N LEU A 383 -5.04 36.94 -21.31
CA LEU A 383 -5.55 37.77 -20.20
C LEU A 383 -4.89 39.17 -20.12
N GLY A 384 -3.95 39.48 -21.04
CA GLY A 384 -3.20 40.73 -21.03
C GLY A 384 -2.12 40.76 -19.95
N GLY A 385 -2.03 41.87 -19.23
CA GLY A 385 -1.10 41.98 -18.09
C GLY A 385 -1.66 41.27 -16.86
N ILE A 386 -1.05 40.19 -16.44
CA ILE A 386 -1.55 39.31 -15.36
C ILE A 386 -0.50 39.21 -14.24
N SER A 387 -0.97 39.26 -12.97
CA SER A 387 -0.16 39.06 -11.78
C SER A 387 -0.01 37.55 -11.44
N LEU A 388 0.94 37.21 -10.55
CA LEU A 388 1.10 35.86 -10.06
C LEU A 388 -0.19 35.31 -9.39
N GLN A 389 -0.87 36.14 -8.59
CA GLN A 389 -2.14 35.77 -7.96
C GLN A 389 -3.19 35.39 -8.99
N GLU A 390 -3.39 36.24 -10.01
CA GLU A 390 -4.39 36.02 -11.07
C GLU A 390 -4.02 34.81 -11.93
N ALA A 391 -2.73 34.61 -12.22
CA ALA A 391 -2.23 33.45 -12.97
C ALA A 391 -2.49 32.13 -12.25
N ILE A 392 -2.42 32.08 -10.93
CA ILE A 392 -2.82 30.90 -10.13
C ILE A 392 -4.34 30.71 -10.19
N THR A 393 -5.13 31.80 -9.99
CA THR A 393 -6.60 31.77 -9.98
C THR A 393 -7.19 31.28 -11.30
N ALA A 394 -6.75 31.85 -12.42
CA ALA A 394 -7.21 31.49 -13.76
C ALA A 394 -6.49 30.25 -14.34
N SER A 395 -5.45 29.78 -13.64
CA SER A 395 -4.58 28.70 -14.16
C SER A 395 -3.89 29.06 -15.48
N ASP A 396 -3.46 30.31 -15.65
CA ASP A 396 -2.80 30.81 -16.85
C ASP A 396 -1.52 30.01 -17.16
N ASP A 397 -1.46 29.38 -18.33
CA ASP A 397 -0.29 28.58 -18.72
C ASP A 397 0.82 29.47 -19.27
N VAL A 398 0.48 30.55 -19.99
CA VAL A 398 1.43 31.46 -20.63
C VAL A 398 2.32 32.17 -19.60
N PHE A 399 1.75 32.53 -18.43
CA PHE A 399 2.53 33.04 -17.31
C PHE A 399 3.64 32.05 -16.92
N PHE A 400 3.27 30.78 -16.72
CA PHE A 400 4.16 29.72 -16.26
C PHE A 400 5.12 29.24 -17.36
N TYR A 401 4.69 29.22 -18.64
CA TYR A 401 5.59 29.00 -19.77
C TYR A 401 6.68 30.08 -19.80
N THR A 402 6.30 31.33 -19.56
CA THR A 402 7.25 32.45 -19.49
C THR A 402 8.27 32.25 -18.36
N LEU A 403 7.86 31.78 -17.18
CA LEU A 403 8.79 31.44 -16.10
C LEU A 403 9.73 30.31 -16.50
N GLY A 404 9.19 29.22 -17.06
CA GLY A 404 9.99 28.09 -17.57
C GLY A 404 11.01 28.52 -18.61
N GLY A 405 10.59 29.32 -19.61
CA GLY A 405 11.45 29.86 -20.64
C GLY A 405 12.55 30.78 -20.09
N ARG A 406 12.20 31.71 -19.17
CA ARG A 406 13.18 32.59 -18.50
C ARG A 406 14.21 31.80 -17.69
N PHE A 407 13.82 30.77 -16.95
CA PHE A 407 14.76 29.90 -16.26
C PHE A 407 15.70 29.17 -17.22
N TRP A 408 15.20 28.70 -18.36
CA TRP A 408 16.02 28.09 -19.38
C TRP A 408 17.02 29.07 -19.99
N GLN A 409 16.55 30.24 -20.40
CA GLN A 409 17.38 31.29 -21.04
C GLN A 409 18.45 31.82 -20.08
N GLN A 410 18.13 31.93 -18.78
CA GLN A 410 19.00 32.45 -17.73
C GLN A 410 19.58 31.36 -16.82
N ARG A 411 19.70 30.13 -17.32
CA ARG A 411 20.17 28.97 -16.54
C ARG A 411 21.60 29.09 -16.01
N ALA A 412 22.41 29.97 -16.60
CA ALA A 412 23.74 30.29 -16.07
C ALA A 412 23.65 31.03 -14.72
N THR A 413 22.61 31.83 -14.52
CA THR A 413 22.37 32.61 -13.28
C THR A 413 21.61 31.82 -12.23
N TYR A 414 20.53 31.13 -12.62
CA TYR A 414 19.59 30.50 -11.68
C TYR A 414 19.83 29.00 -11.45
N GLY A 415 20.76 28.39 -12.22
CA GLY A 415 21.01 26.94 -12.20
C GLY A 415 20.21 26.18 -13.25
N GLN A 416 20.51 24.90 -13.38
CA GLN A 416 19.93 24.02 -14.42
C GLN A 416 18.54 23.47 -14.03
N THR A 417 18.25 23.40 -12.72
CA THR A 417 17.10 22.67 -12.17
C THR A 417 16.34 23.41 -11.04
N PRO A 418 16.16 24.75 -11.09
CA PRO A 418 15.59 25.49 -9.98
C PRO A 418 14.13 25.09 -9.67
N ILE A 419 13.33 24.80 -10.69
CA ILE A 419 11.93 24.34 -10.52
C ILE A 419 11.90 22.92 -9.96
N GLN A 420 12.73 22.03 -10.49
CA GLN A 420 12.83 20.65 -10.05
C GLN A 420 13.29 20.56 -8.59
N ASP A 421 14.31 21.34 -8.21
CA ASP A 421 14.83 21.37 -6.84
C ASP A 421 13.73 21.83 -5.85
N THR A 422 12.94 22.84 -6.23
CA THR A 422 11.83 23.33 -5.43
C THR A 422 10.70 22.31 -5.34
N ALA A 423 10.37 21.62 -6.42
CA ALA A 423 9.38 20.56 -6.43
C ALA A 423 9.78 19.40 -5.51
N MET A 424 11.05 18.99 -5.54
CA MET A 424 11.58 17.96 -4.62
C MET A 424 11.60 18.46 -3.17
N ALA A 425 11.83 19.74 -2.92
CA ALA A 425 11.72 20.31 -1.57
C ALA A 425 10.30 20.20 -1.02
N TYR A 426 9.27 20.33 -1.87
CA TYR A 426 7.88 20.06 -1.50
C TYR A 426 7.55 18.58 -1.32
N GLY A 427 8.46 17.66 -1.70
CA GLY A 427 8.29 16.21 -1.58
C GLY A 427 7.83 15.52 -2.86
N LEU A 428 7.67 16.24 -3.98
CA LEU A 428 7.34 15.64 -5.28
C LEU A 428 8.54 14.83 -5.79
N ALA A 429 8.26 13.69 -6.40
CA ALA A 429 9.26 12.73 -6.89
C ALA A 429 10.32 12.35 -5.84
N THR A 430 9.90 12.21 -4.59
CA THR A 430 10.73 11.73 -3.49
C THR A 430 10.04 10.58 -2.78
N THR A 431 10.81 9.75 -2.07
CA THR A 431 10.23 8.73 -1.19
C THR A 431 9.41 9.41 -0.10
N THR A 432 8.13 9.09 0.01
CA THR A 432 7.21 9.68 1.00
C THR A 432 7.49 9.22 2.41
N GLY A 433 7.97 7.97 2.56
CA GLY A 433 8.18 7.33 3.85
C GLY A 433 6.89 6.90 4.56
N ILE A 434 5.76 6.87 3.84
CA ILE A 434 4.49 6.36 4.39
C ILE A 434 4.67 4.94 4.92
N ASP A 435 3.99 4.64 6.00
CA ASP A 435 3.98 3.34 6.66
C ASP A 435 3.08 2.30 5.96
N LEU A 436 3.13 2.31 4.63
CA LEU A 436 2.53 1.30 3.75
C LEU A 436 3.59 0.75 2.78
N PRO A 437 3.48 -0.52 2.37
CA PRO A 437 4.40 -1.09 1.39
C PRO A 437 4.16 -0.54 -0.01
N GLY A 438 5.20 -0.54 -0.85
CA GLY A 438 5.09 -0.39 -2.29
C GLY A 438 4.92 1.04 -2.82
N SER A 439 5.18 2.10 -2.02
CA SER A 439 5.06 3.49 -2.48
C SER A 439 6.00 3.80 -3.65
N ALA A 440 5.44 4.34 -4.75
CA ALA A 440 6.20 4.80 -5.89
C ALA A 440 6.93 6.12 -5.59
N THR A 441 8.05 6.34 -6.29
CA THR A 441 8.88 7.54 -6.07
C THR A 441 8.48 8.69 -7.00
N GLY A 442 7.91 8.39 -8.17
CA GLY A 442 7.68 9.39 -9.20
C GLY A 442 8.96 9.87 -9.88
N ALA A 443 8.81 10.84 -10.74
CA ALA A 443 9.91 11.50 -11.45
C ALA A 443 9.55 12.95 -11.77
N ILE A 444 10.54 13.85 -11.77
CA ILE A 444 10.38 15.19 -12.33
C ILE A 444 11.21 15.29 -13.61
N ALA A 445 10.56 15.75 -14.67
CA ALA A 445 11.22 15.97 -15.94
C ALA A 445 12.44 16.89 -15.76
N SER A 446 13.61 16.42 -16.19
CA SER A 446 14.88 17.11 -15.99
C SER A 446 15.90 16.70 -17.05
N PRO A 447 16.98 17.48 -17.24
CA PRO A 447 18.07 17.09 -18.14
C PRO A 447 18.67 15.71 -17.81
N ALA A 448 18.75 15.36 -16.53
CA ALA A 448 19.26 14.05 -16.07
C ALA A 448 18.27 12.93 -16.40
N ASN A 449 16.99 13.14 -16.10
CA ASN A 449 15.93 12.16 -16.38
C ASN A 449 15.80 11.89 -17.89
N ARG A 450 15.76 12.95 -18.71
CA ARG A 450 15.72 12.82 -20.19
C ARG A 450 16.88 11.97 -20.70
N ARG A 451 18.11 12.19 -20.24
CA ARG A 451 19.27 11.38 -20.64
C ARG A 451 19.13 9.91 -20.22
N ALA A 452 18.62 9.66 -19.01
CA ALA A 452 18.39 8.30 -18.51
C ALA A 452 17.33 7.56 -19.34
N LEU A 453 16.19 8.22 -19.62
CA LEU A 453 15.11 7.67 -20.44
C LEU A 453 15.56 7.40 -21.88
N TYR A 454 16.29 8.32 -22.51
CA TYR A 454 16.85 8.11 -23.83
C TYR A 454 17.81 6.91 -23.87
N LYS A 455 18.65 6.75 -22.84
CA LYS A 455 19.55 5.60 -22.73
C LYS A 455 18.80 4.28 -22.55
N ALA A 456 17.73 4.27 -21.77
CA ALA A 456 16.92 3.07 -21.49
C ALA A 456 15.99 2.71 -22.67
N HIS A 457 15.45 3.71 -23.35
CA HIS A 457 14.42 3.57 -24.39
C HIS A 457 14.77 4.43 -25.65
N PRO A 458 15.87 4.17 -26.35
CA PRO A 458 16.35 5.03 -27.44
C PRO A 458 15.41 5.07 -28.65
N LYS A 459 14.44 4.17 -28.74
CA LYS A 459 13.44 4.17 -29.82
C LYS A 459 12.26 5.10 -29.56
N ASP A 460 12.02 5.40 -28.27
CA ASP A 460 10.86 6.18 -27.83
C ASP A 460 11.20 7.68 -27.73
N TYR A 461 12.48 8.03 -27.73
CA TYR A 461 12.97 9.39 -27.60
C TYR A 461 13.86 9.76 -28.77
N LEU A 462 13.60 10.93 -29.38
CA LEU A 462 14.41 11.43 -30.50
C LEU A 462 15.84 11.80 -30.06
N THR A 463 16.00 12.25 -28.81
CA THR A 463 17.28 12.72 -28.27
C THR A 463 17.30 12.68 -26.75
N GLY A 464 18.50 12.53 -26.16
CA GLY A 464 18.74 12.71 -24.73
C GLY A 464 19.00 14.16 -24.29
N SER A 465 18.94 15.11 -25.23
CA SER A 465 19.15 16.54 -24.95
C SER A 465 17.90 17.17 -24.34
N TRP A 466 18.11 18.20 -23.52
CA TRP A 466 17.07 19.01 -22.89
C TRP A 466 17.00 20.36 -23.57
N TYR A 467 15.81 20.79 -23.95
CA TYR A 467 15.58 22.03 -24.71
C TYR A 467 14.64 22.97 -23.96
N GLU A 468 14.50 24.20 -24.47
CA GLU A 468 13.58 25.21 -23.92
C GLU A 468 12.14 24.68 -23.82
N GLY A 469 11.66 24.00 -24.86
CA GLY A 469 10.32 23.42 -24.87
C GLY A 469 10.07 22.40 -23.75
N ASP A 470 11.08 21.59 -23.42
CA ASP A 470 10.98 20.63 -22.31
C ASP A 470 10.82 21.38 -20.97
N ASN A 471 11.59 22.47 -20.78
CA ASN A 471 11.55 23.26 -19.55
C ASN A 471 10.24 24.04 -19.43
N VAL A 472 9.72 24.56 -20.53
CA VAL A 472 8.41 25.23 -20.63
C VAL A 472 7.27 24.26 -20.29
N ASN A 473 7.27 23.08 -20.88
CA ASN A 473 6.26 22.05 -20.63
C ASN A 473 6.29 21.52 -19.19
N MET A 474 7.51 21.29 -18.66
CA MET A 474 7.68 20.87 -17.25
C MET A 474 7.20 21.94 -16.26
N ALA A 475 7.34 23.24 -16.58
CA ALA A 475 6.93 24.33 -15.69
C ALA A 475 5.43 24.34 -15.39
N ILE A 476 4.61 23.68 -16.18
CA ILE A 476 3.17 23.44 -15.94
C ILE A 476 2.83 22.01 -15.54
N GLY A 477 3.84 21.20 -15.18
CA GLY A 477 3.66 19.85 -14.70
C GLY A 477 3.31 18.81 -15.76
N GLN A 478 3.75 19.03 -17.00
CA GLN A 478 3.59 18.10 -18.12
C GLN A 478 4.93 17.44 -18.50
N GLY A 479 4.96 16.73 -19.59
CA GLY A 479 6.15 16.01 -20.07
C GLY A 479 6.38 14.71 -19.28
N GLU A 480 7.65 14.41 -18.96
CA GLU A 480 8.01 13.22 -18.17
C GLU A 480 7.86 13.41 -16.64
N THR A 481 7.17 14.46 -16.21
CA THR A 481 6.86 14.64 -14.79
C THR A 481 5.70 13.74 -14.40
N ALA A 482 5.94 12.89 -13.40
CA ALA A 482 4.94 11.98 -12.85
C ALA A 482 5.09 11.91 -11.32
N VAL A 483 4.00 12.09 -10.61
CA VAL A 483 3.97 12.10 -9.14
C VAL A 483 2.77 11.29 -8.64
N THR A 484 2.87 10.80 -7.40
CA THR A 484 1.72 10.12 -6.79
C THR A 484 0.73 11.13 -6.20
N PRO A 485 -0.56 10.77 -6.09
CA PRO A 485 -1.55 11.60 -5.40
C PRO A 485 -1.13 11.93 -3.97
N LEU A 486 -0.56 11.00 -3.24
CA LEU A 486 -0.05 11.26 -1.89
C LEU A 486 1.05 12.34 -1.91
N GLN A 487 1.99 12.30 -2.86
CA GLN A 487 3.03 13.32 -2.98
C GLN A 487 2.43 14.69 -3.28
N LEU A 488 1.40 14.74 -4.12
CA LEU A 488 0.71 15.99 -4.44
C LEU A 488 -0.01 16.56 -3.20
N GLY A 489 -0.75 15.73 -2.47
CA GLY A 489 -1.37 16.09 -1.19
C GLY A 489 -0.35 16.59 -0.17
N MET A 490 0.81 15.92 -0.06
CA MET A 490 1.92 16.34 0.81
C MET A 490 2.52 17.70 0.41
N ALA A 491 2.68 17.97 -0.88
CA ALA A 491 3.22 19.25 -1.37
C ALA A 491 2.30 20.40 -0.98
N TYR A 492 0.99 20.23 -1.15
CA TYR A 492 0.02 21.22 -0.73
C TYR A 492 -0.14 21.30 0.80
N SER A 493 0.04 20.21 1.52
CA SER A 493 0.12 20.20 2.99
C SER A 493 1.30 21.05 3.49
N THR A 494 2.45 20.91 2.83
CA THR A 494 3.66 21.70 3.13
C THR A 494 3.43 23.19 2.88
N PHE A 495 2.76 23.57 1.79
CA PHE A 495 2.39 24.96 1.56
C PHE A 495 1.37 25.47 2.59
N ALA A 496 0.32 24.70 2.84
CA ALA A 496 -0.80 25.06 3.70
C ALA A 496 -0.37 25.36 5.14
N ASN A 497 0.53 24.56 5.70
CA ASN A 497 1.03 24.73 7.08
C ASN A 497 2.17 25.75 7.22
N GLY A 498 2.55 26.44 6.14
CA GLY A 498 3.61 27.46 6.18
C GLY A 498 5.01 26.95 5.87
N GLY A 499 5.15 25.78 5.27
CA GLY A 499 6.39 25.27 4.71
C GLY A 499 6.99 24.04 5.38
N THR A 500 6.38 23.50 6.42
CA THR A 500 6.87 22.29 7.09
C THR A 500 6.41 21.03 6.37
N ARG A 501 7.34 20.17 5.95
CA ARG A 501 7.02 18.88 5.35
C ARG A 501 7.05 17.79 6.41
N TYR A 502 5.90 17.13 6.62
CA TYR A 502 5.76 15.98 7.49
C TYR A 502 5.77 14.67 6.69
N GLN A 503 6.29 13.60 7.29
CA GLN A 503 6.11 12.25 6.79
C GLN A 503 4.64 11.86 6.91
N PRO A 504 4.01 11.33 5.84
CA PRO A 504 2.64 10.85 5.95
C PRO A 504 2.61 9.52 6.73
N GLU A 505 1.63 9.38 7.64
CA GLU A 505 1.48 8.19 8.46
C GLU A 505 0.00 7.82 8.65
N ILE A 506 -0.28 6.51 8.57
CA ILE A 506 -1.61 5.95 8.78
C ILE A 506 -1.72 5.31 10.17
N GLY A 507 -0.68 4.62 10.63
CA GLY A 507 -0.62 4.14 12.01
C GLY A 507 -0.48 5.29 13.00
N ALA A 508 -1.26 5.25 14.07
CA ALA A 508 -1.22 6.31 15.10
C ALA A 508 -0.75 5.78 16.46
N ARG A 509 -1.17 4.57 16.83
CA ARG A 509 -0.82 3.95 18.12
C ARG A 509 -0.74 2.45 18.01
N ILE A 510 0.14 1.85 18.79
CA ILE A 510 0.14 0.42 19.08
C ILE A 510 -0.43 0.22 20.48
N LEU A 511 -1.37 -0.69 20.60
CA LEU A 511 -2.09 -0.95 21.85
C LEU A 511 -1.99 -2.44 22.20
N THR A 512 -1.82 -2.76 23.48
CA THR A 512 -1.97 -4.17 23.90
C THR A 512 -3.36 -4.70 23.52
N PRO A 513 -3.59 -6.02 23.51
CA PRO A 513 -4.94 -6.58 23.33
C PRO A 513 -5.97 -6.02 24.31
N ALA A 514 -5.54 -5.62 25.51
CA ALA A 514 -6.40 -4.98 26.53
C ALA A 514 -6.60 -3.46 26.33
N GLY A 515 -6.09 -2.89 25.23
CA GLY A 515 -6.28 -1.47 24.89
C GLY A 515 -5.30 -0.49 25.56
N LYS A 516 -4.28 -0.97 26.30
CA LYS A 516 -3.24 -0.11 26.87
C LYS A 516 -2.25 0.33 25.78
N VAL A 517 -1.91 1.61 25.75
CA VAL A 517 -0.93 2.16 24.79
C VAL A 517 0.44 1.57 25.05
N VAL A 518 1.03 0.97 24.02
CA VAL A 518 2.43 0.47 23.96
C VAL A 518 3.33 1.53 23.36
N SER A 519 2.92 2.12 22.24
CA SER A 519 3.67 3.19 21.58
C SER A 519 2.73 4.12 20.82
N VAL A 520 3.19 5.34 20.60
CA VAL A 520 2.52 6.38 19.81
C VAL A 520 3.43 6.75 18.65
N VAL A 521 2.87 6.82 17.45
CA VAL A 521 3.58 7.33 16.28
C VAL A 521 3.57 8.84 16.35
N ALA A 522 4.76 9.43 16.53
CA ALA A 522 4.91 10.87 16.64
C ALA A 522 5.08 11.50 15.25
N PRO A 523 4.48 12.68 14.98
CA PRO A 523 4.70 13.41 13.73
C PRO A 523 6.18 13.62 13.45
N LYS A 524 6.63 13.27 12.24
CA LYS A 524 8.03 13.37 11.84
C LYS A 524 8.21 14.40 10.75
N MET A 525 8.92 15.48 11.07
CA MET A 525 9.33 16.48 10.07
C MET A 525 10.43 15.89 9.18
N THR A 526 10.26 16.02 7.86
CA THR A 526 11.21 15.49 6.85
C THR A 526 11.84 16.58 6.00
N GLY A 527 11.39 17.80 6.11
CA GLY A 527 11.93 18.94 5.37
C GLY A 527 11.18 20.24 5.64
N GLN A 528 11.67 21.28 5.01
CA GLN A 528 11.07 22.60 5.10
C GLN A 528 11.25 23.37 3.79
N VAL A 529 10.20 24.06 3.35
CA VAL A 529 10.23 25.01 2.24
C VAL A 529 10.13 26.42 2.83
N ALA A 530 11.13 27.25 2.61
CA ALA A 530 11.10 28.63 3.07
C ALA A 530 10.07 29.44 2.27
N LEU A 531 9.00 29.87 2.89
CA LEU A 531 7.95 30.66 2.28
C LEU A 531 7.99 32.07 2.87
N ALA A 532 8.47 33.04 2.09
CA ALA A 532 8.39 34.44 2.47
C ALA A 532 6.91 34.85 2.64
N PRO A 533 6.58 35.68 3.64
CA PRO A 533 5.18 36.04 3.96
C PRO A 533 4.41 36.59 2.77
N ASP A 534 5.02 37.47 1.95
CA ASP A 534 4.43 38.06 0.76
C ASP A 534 4.15 37.01 -0.34
N LEU A 535 5.09 36.10 -0.59
CA LEU A 535 4.87 34.97 -1.52
C LEU A 535 3.72 34.10 -1.03
N ARG A 536 3.76 33.71 0.26
CA ARG A 536 2.71 32.83 0.83
C ARG A 536 1.33 33.52 0.72
N GLN A 537 1.23 34.79 1.04
CA GLN A 537 -0.02 35.54 0.95
C GLN A 537 -0.53 35.63 -0.49
N THR A 538 0.35 35.91 -1.45
CA THR A 538 0.00 36.01 -2.88
C THR A 538 -0.50 34.65 -3.42
N LEU A 539 0.20 33.56 -3.12
CA LEU A 539 -0.22 32.23 -3.54
C LEU A 539 -1.52 31.80 -2.86
N LEU A 540 -1.68 32.07 -1.56
CA LEU A 540 -2.91 31.78 -0.83
C LEU A 540 -4.11 32.50 -1.43
N ALA A 541 -3.96 33.79 -1.74
CA ALA A 541 -5.01 34.59 -2.40
C ALA A 541 -5.33 34.02 -3.81
N GLY A 542 -4.32 33.59 -4.55
CA GLY A 542 -4.50 32.92 -5.84
C GLY A 542 -5.28 31.62 -5.73
N PHE A 543 -4.92 30.73 -4.79
CA PHE A 543 -5.61 29.47 -4.55
C PHE A 543 -7.04 29.65 -4.01
N ASP A 544 -7.26 30.64 -3.15
CA ASP A 544 -8.59 31.03 -2.66
C ASP A 544 -9.48 31.51 -3.82
N GLY A 545 -8.90 32.25 -4.77
CA GLY A 545 -9.59 32.72 -5.98
C GLY A 545 -10.09 31.56 -6.87
N VAL A 546 -9.41 30.41 -6.90
CA VAL A 546 -9.77 29.25 -7.73
C VAL A 546 -11.20 28.77 -7.48
N THR A 547 -11.68 28.84 -6.24
CA THR A 547 -13.01 28.33 -5.85
C THR A 547 -14.11 29.39 -5.77
N LYS A 548 -13.76 30.71 -5.90
CA LYS A 548 -14.74 31.78 -5.68
C LYS A 548 -14.67 32.95 -6.64
N ALA A 549 -13.51 33.24 -7.25
CA ALA A 549 -13.39 34.35 -8.19
C ALA A 549 -14.16 34.06 -9.50
N SER A 550 -14.65 35.09 -10.17
CA SER A 550 -15.42 34.95 -11.42
C SER A 550 -14.65 34.23 -12.53
N ASN A 551 -13.32 34.36 -12.53
CA ASN A 551 -12.39 33.69 -13.44
C ASN A 551 -11.69 32.46 -12.78
N GLY A 552 -12.12 32.06 -11.58
CA GLY A 552 -11.56 30.92 -10.87
C GLY A 552 -11.97 29.60 -11.51
N THR A 553 -11.00 28.73 -11.74
CA THR A 553 -11.21 27.49 -12.52
C THR A 553 -12.18 26.49 -11.90
N ALA A 554 -12.41 26.52 -10.58
CA ALA A 554 -13.34 25.62 -9.89
C ALA A 554 -14.55 26.35 -9.27
N THR A 555 -14.80 27.61 -9.63
CA THR A 555 -15.88 28.43 -9.04
C THR A 555 -17.25 27.78 -9.23
N HIS A 556 -17.56 27.23 -10.39
CA HIS A 556 -18.82 26.56 -10.64
C HIS A 556 -19.00 25.29 -9.77
N SER A 557 -17.94 24.54 -9.53
CA SER A 557 -17.98 23.32 -8.68
C SER A 557 -18.24 23.66 -7.22
N PHE A 558 -17.81 24.85 -6.75
CA PHE A 558 -18.02 25.33 -5.38
C PHE A 558 -19.15 26.36 -5.22
N ALA A 559 -19.93 26.64 -6.29
CA ALA A 559 -20.98 27.69 -6.29
C ALA A 559 -22.05 27.50 -5.19
N ARG A 560 -22.31 26.25 -4.77
CA ARG A 560 -23.28 25.91 -3.70
C ARG A 560 -22.60 25.50 -2.38
N PHE A 561 -21.28 25.66 -2.29
CA PHE A 561 -20.56 25.36 -1.06
C PHE A 561 -20.51 26.64 -0.20
N ASP A 562 -21.01 26.57 1.02
CA ASP A 562 -20.95 27.71 1.93
C ASP A 562 -19.52 27.89 2.48
N GLN A 563 -18.85 28.91 2.02
CA GLN A 563 -17.48 29.27 2.37
C GLN A 563 -17.37 30.31 3.51
N THR A 564 -18.47 30.70 4.15
CA THR A 564 -18.49 31.79 5.14
C THR A 564 -17.49 31.56 6.27
N ASN A 565 -17.49 30.38 6.88
CA ASN A 565 -16.61 30.00 7.98
C ASN A 565 -15.66 28.82 7.65
N PHE A 566 -15.66 28.39 6.39
CA PHE A 566 -14.86 27.25 5.93
C PHE A 566 -14.39 27.51 4.50
N LYS A 567 -13.54 28.54 4.34
CA LYS A 567 -13.00 28.92 3.03
C LYS A 567 -12.15 27.78 2.46
N VAL A 568 -12.32 27.52 1.18
CA VAL A 568 -11.58 26.48 0.45
C VAL A 568 -10.62 27.14 -0.53
N ALA A 569 -9.35 26.89 -0.36
CA ALA A 569 -8.32 27.23 -1.33
C ALA A 569 -7.87 25.97 -2.06
N GLY A 570 -7.59 26.05 -3.36
CA GLY A 570 -7.20 24.86 -4.11
C GLY A 570 -6.64 25.16 -5.49
N LYS A 571 -6.34 24.11 -6.23
CA LYS A 571 -5.83 24.20 -7.60
C LYS A 571 -6.35 23.05 -8.44
N THR A 572 -6.91 23.36 -9.61
CA THR A 572 -7.26 22.38 -10.65
C THR A 572 -6.01 21.96 -11.41
N GLY A 573 -6.00 20.70 -11.82
CA GLY A 573 -5.04 20.17 -12.78
C GLY A 573 -5.77 19.39 -13.88
N THR A 574 -5.25 19.47 -15.07
CA THR A 574 -5.65 18.64 -16.20
C THR A 574 -4.36 18.17 -16.85
N ALA A 575 -4.19 16.89 -16.95
CA ALA A 575 -2.95 16.32 -17.47
C ALA A 575 -3.21 15.46 -18.68
N ASP A 576 -2.49 15.76 -19.76
CA ASP A 576 -2.57 14.99 -21.00
C ASP A 576 -2.10 13.55 -20.79
N VAL A 577 -2.80 12.63 -21.43
CA VAL A 577 -2.46 11.20 -21.41
C VAL A 577 -2.05 10.77 -22.82
N SER A 578 -0.93 10.06 -22.91
CA SER A 578 -0.43 9.56 -24.21
C SER A 578 -1.43 8.62 -24.88
N GLY A 579 -1.32 8.51 -26.23
CA GLY A 579 -2.17 7.62 -27.02
C GLY A 579 -3.58 8.15 -27.29
N GLY A 580 -3.81 9.46 -27.21
CA GLY A 580 -5.08 10.10 -27.53
C GLY A 580 -6.21 9.79 -26.57
N LYS A 581 -5.90 9.37 -25.35
CA LYS A 581 -6.87 9.14 -24.27
C LYS A 581 -7.32 10.47 -23.67
N PRO A 582 -8.55 10.53 -23.11
CA PRO A 582 -9.00 11.71 -22.37
C PRO A 582 -8.03 12.07 -21.23
N PRO A 583 -7.94 13.37 -20.87
CA PRO A 583 -7.02 13.83 -19.83
C PRO A 583 -7.33 13.25 -18.45
N THR A 584 -6.31 13.18 -17.60
CA THR A 584 -6.46 12.94 -16.16
C THR A 584 -6.92 14.22 -15.48
N SER A 585 -7.98 14.11 -14.68
CA SER A 585 -8.59 15.17 -13.89
C SER A 585 -7.95 15.21 -12.51
N LEU A 586 -7.43 16.37 -12.08
CA LEU A 586 -6.81 16.56 -10.77
C LEU A 586 -7.39 17.79 -10.06
N PHE A 587 -7.53 17.67 -8.75
CA PHE A 587 -7.85 18.81 -7.91
C PHE A 587 -7.28 18.59 -6.51
N VAL A 588 -6.53 19.57 -6.03
CA VAL A 588 -6.05 19.57 -4.66
C VAL A 588 -6.54 20.83 -3.96
N ALA A 589 -7.05 20.67 -2.74
CA ALA A 589 -7.60 21.76 -1.94
C ALA A 589 -7.16 21.64 -0.48
N PHE A 590 -7.18 22.75 0.22
CA PHE A 590 -7.00 22.79 1.66
C PHE A 590 -8.04 23.73 2.31
N ALA A 591 -8.46 23.35 3.51
CA ALA A 591 -9.49 24.08 4.24
C ALA A 591 -9.33 23.92 5.77
N PRO A 592 -9.76 24.94 6.58
CA PRO A 592 -10.02 26.32 6.16
C PRO A 592 -8.77 26.99 5.56
N ALA A 593 -8.90 27.84 4.55
CA ALA A 593 -7.76 28.39 3.80
C ALA A 593 -6.74 29.16 4.67
N GLU A 594 -7.21 29.89 5.69
CA GLU A 594 -6.37 30.74 6.56
C GLU A 594 -5.73 29.95 7.71
N ALA A 595 -6.38 28.87 8.16
CA ALA A 595 -5.89 27.99 9.23
C ALA A 595 -6.12 26.52 8.83
N PRO A 596 -5.34 26.01 7.87
CA PRO A 596 -5.58 24.70 7.25
C PRO A 596 -5.55 23.55 8.26
N ARG A 597 -6.62 22.77 8.25
CA ARG A 597 -6.77 21.54 9.04
C ARG A 597 -6.82 20.30 8.16
N TYR A 598 -7.18 20.46 6.89
CA TYR A 598 -7.38 19.39 5.95
C TYR A 598 -6.79 19.75 4.60
N VAL A 599 -6.14 18.79 3.98
CA VAL A 599 -5.78 18.81 2.56
C VAL A 599 -6.46 17.63 1.90
N VAL A 600 -7.18 17.90 0.80
CA VAL A 600 -7.86 16.88 0.00
C VAL A 600 -7.28 16.92 -1.40
N ASP A 601 -6.67 15.81 -1.82
CA ASP A 601 -6.23 15.61 -3.19
C ASP A 601 -7.10 14.56 -3.87
N SER A 602 -7.49 14.78 -5.12
CA SER A 602 -8.29 13.86 -5.93
C SER A 602 -7.75 13.79 -7.34
N VAL A 603 -7.52 12.57 -7.82
CA VAL A 603 -7.00 12.25 -9.15
C VAL A 603 -7.89 11.21 -9.81
N LEU A 604 -8.46 11.53 -10.97
CA LEU A 604 -9.37 10.68 -11.72
C LEU A 604 -8.81 10.46 -13.13
N GLU A 605 -8.55 9.21 -13.48
CA GLU A 605 -7.99 8.82 -14.78
C GLU A 605 -9.03 9.03 -15.90
N GLN A 606 -8.61 9.63 -17.02
CA GLN A 606 -9.41 9.80 -18.23
C GLN A 606 -10.78 10.44 -17.95
N ALA A 607 -10.82 11.42 -17.05
CA ALA A 607 -12.04 12.03 -16.54
C ALA A 607 -12.19 13.51 -16.95
N GLY A 608 -11.37 14.02 -17.88
CA GLY A 608 -11.48 15.37 -18.43
C GLY A 608 -10.88 16.45 -17.51
N PHE A 609 -11.56 17.60 -17.42
CA PHE A 609 -11.05 18.74 -16.66
C PHE A 609 -11.12 18.54 -15.14
N GLY A 610 -10.10 19.08 -14.44
CA GLY A 610 -10.01 19.03 -12.98
C GLY A 610 -11.22 19.64 -12.26
N ALA A 611 -11.79 20.67 -12.85
CA ALA A 611 -12.98 21.33 -12.33
C ALA A 611 -14.26 20.46 -12.39
N ASP A 612 -14.35 19.58 -13.40
CA ASP A 612 -15.60 18.88 -13.72
C ASP A 612 -15.72 17.51 -13.03
N ALA A 613 -14.57 16.88 -12.71
CA ALA A 613 -14.56 15.58 -12.06
C ALA A 613 -13.82 15.60 -10.70
N ALA A 614 -12.55 16.00 -10.63
CA ALA A 614 -11.78 15.94 -9.39
C ALA A 614 -12.25 16.94 -8.32
N ALA A 615 -12.63 18.17 -8.72
CA ALA A 615 -13.14 19.18 -7.80
C ALA A 615 -14.48 18.79 -7.13
N PRO A 616 -15.46 18.19 -7.81
CA PRO A 616 -16.66 17.61 -7.18
C PRO A 616 -16.36 16.56 -6.10
N VAL A 617 -15.38 15.67 -6.31
CA VAL A 617 -14.96 14.70 -5.29
C VAL A 617 -14.45 15.42 -4.05
N ALA A 618 -13.48 16.34 -4.21
CA ALA A 618 -12.91 17.08 -3.11
C ALA A 618 -13.97 17.93 -2.39
N ARG A 619 -14.91 18.55 -3.13
CA ARG A 619 -16.03 19.30 -2.54
C ARG A 619 -16.91 18.43 -1.65
N GLY A 620 -17.26 17.21 -2.11
CA GLY A 620 -18.07 16.28 -1.32
C GLY A 620 -17.37 15.89 -0.01
N VAL A 621 -16.07 15.62 -0.07
CA VAL A 621 -15.23 15.33 1.10
C VAL A 621 -15.14 16.53 2.04
N LEU A 622 -14.90 17.74 1.51
CA LEU A 622 -14.80 18.97 2.31
C LEU A 622 -16.16 19.35 2.94
N GLN A 623 -17.28 19.05 2.27
CA GLN A 623 -18.60 19.23 2.88
C GLN A 623 -18.77 18.33 4.10
N TYR A 624 -18.39 17.06 3.98
CA TYR A 624 -18.41 16.13 5.12
C TYR A 624 -17.54 16.65 6.28
N LEU A 625 -16.31 17.08 5.98
CA LEU A 625 -15.37 17.60 6.98
C LEU A 625 -15.84 18.91 7.66
N LYS A 626 -16.60 19.74 6.94
CA LYS A 626 -17.24 20.93 7.49
C LYS A 626 -18.33 20.54 8.49
N ASP A 627 -19.16 19.55 8.15
CA ASP A 627 -20.30 19.11 8.94
C ASP A 627 -19.89 18.17 10.07
N HIS A 628 -18.80 17.40 9.88
CA HIS A 628 -18.26 16.40 10.80
C HIS A 628 -16.74 16.59 10.96
N PRO A 629 -16.29 17.62 11.70
CA PRO A 629 -14.87 17.84 11.90
C PRO A 629 -14.19 16.65 12.56
N VAL A 630 -13.05 16.26 12.01
CA VAL A 630 -12.26 15.16 12.58
C VAL A 630 -11.71 15.59 13.93
N GLY A 631 -12.11 14.90 15.00
CA GLY A 631 -11.65 15.13 16.36
C GLY A 631 -10.28 14.49 16.66
N PRO A 632 -9.75 14.65 17.89
CA PRO A 632 -8.52 13.98 18.31
C PRO A 632 -8.70 12.44 18.35
N LEU A 633 -7.57 11.72 18.36
CA LEU A 633 -7.56 10.26 18.53
C LEU A 633 -8.24 9.89 19.86
N GLN A 634 -9.24 9.02 19.81
CA GLN A 634 -9.94 8.52 20.97
C GLN A 634 -9.28 7.25 21.50
N ALA A 635 -9.41 6.99 22.81
CA ALA A 635 -9.08 5.68 23.34
C ALA A 635 -10.09 4.65 22.84
N PRO A 636 -9.65 3.44 22.43
CA PRO A 636 -10.59 2.40 22.05
C PRO A 636 -11.49 2.04 23.24
N PRO A 637 -12.77 1.69 23.01
CA PRO A 637 -13.62 1.21 24.05
C PRO A 637 -13.04 -0.07 24.67
N PRO A 638 -13.23 -0.31 25.98
CA PRO A 638 -12.76 -1.54 26.62
C PRO A 638 -13.39 -2.73 25.92
N GLN A 639 -12.56 -3.68 25.47
CA GLN A 639 -13.04 -4.93 24.88
C GLN A 639 -13.72 -5.76 25.98
N ARG A 640 -14.99 -6.10 25.77
CA ARG A 640 -15.78 -6.97 26.65
C ARG A 640 -15.50 -8.44 26.34
#